data_fe8771285445c76d98edd5eea541fa81
#
_entry.id   fe8771285445c76d98edd5eea541fa81
#
_cell.length_a   1.000
_cell.length_b   1.000
_cell.length_c   1.000
_cell.angle_alpha   90.00
_cell.angle_beta   90.00
_cell.angle_gamma   90.00
#
_symmetry.space_group_name_H-M   'P 1'
#
loop_
_entity.id
_entity.type
_entity.pdbx_description
1 polymer ?
#
loop_
_entity_poly.entity_id
_entity_poly.type
_entity_poly.pdbx_seq_one_letter_code
_entity_poly.pdbx_strand_id
1 'polypeptide(L)'
;MGLNRRTAMKAGLLTTAMSALGLNSAHPQGTSAPPPITVQGEAAVRTNIPVVRDRRASGGSYLALNSKKKPPKEGWYATYTVQAPEAGVYALTAVATAPVETPHTEATASYLQLALNNGQFVEIARSQPYWYESKPAWGGLSVLDLGELELRRGENTLTFRVTEPTVLETGTAYALALDRFTLRRREGVRLSEVRAGGDGTLSTYRHGEPANLTFTLNGHPDHPYRLRYAVVDYFGERVAEGYATIEPGDETTVKAPLPQLPPGNYRVAASAADASDTEAVVGHFACLSALLATSGDANRFGVNVWATSLVPPSRLSAFAAAMRDMGAGWIRDGQAWPAAEPSPGAYDTEHHDRVTRTMRRHGLSPLEVISPAPEWAMTAASLPLPADLRHAYRYARRLASRHPAAVQLSNEPDVDVTSSTADAHAAFVKAAALGVADTPDPPLVVLPGIAQAGHFQDLMLANDVVRYADVWAFHGYPDPAEQDEPAFPGAADEQRELAERLGADDVPRWMTECGAFFAVRPGVDLTPAQQAVQARYLVRSMVEGLAAGNARQFWFAGPPLHDDGVYFGLLSREFQPLPAYSACAALTSLLGEAHFVGPVSGLPAGAVGFEFGSGRGESVRVLWAAKPVRIPVPGATVYDVMGRRAASASAEVTVSRDPVYVVTATAGHPEAHPAPHRRPSLSPAEHIVLSQRYPARNAAPNKDNGDAEPPLGYRLSRRTRMSLDVYNFTSTSRTVTVRARPAEGWSARAEDPTRVEVPPQGRMTLDFTITATSGVKRRTDHRLEFTATLDGEKVPASVSLVQLK
;
A
#
# COMPACT_ATOMS: atom_id res chain seq x y z
N MET A 1 -13.19 -11.13 18.24
CA MET A 1 -14.00 -11.40 17.03
C MET A 1 -13.57 -10.36 16.01
N GLY A 2 -12.54 -10.65 15.26
CA GLY A 2 -12.04 -9.76 14.22
C GLY A 2 -12.92 -9.88 12.97
N LEU A 3 -13.58 -8.82 12.60
CA LEU A 3 -14.16 -8.72 11.26
C LEU A 3 -13.01 -8.57 10.26
N ASN A 4 -12.93 -9.49 9.31
CA ASN A 4 -12.01 -9.47 8.20
C ASN A 4 -12.19 -8.16 7.41
N ARG A 5 -11.12 -7.60 6.84
CA ARG A 5 -11.10 -6.45 5.92
C ARG A 5 -12.24 -6.55 4.89
N ARG A 6 -12.50 -7.74 4.32
CA ARG A 6 -13.61 -8.03 3.40
C ARG A 6 -15.00 -8.02 4.06
N THR A 7 -15.13 -8.39 5.32
CA THR A 7 -16.40 -8.38 6.04
C THR A 7 -16.79 -6.98 6.47
N ALA A 8 -15.84 -6.15 6.85
CA ALA A 8 -16.05 -4.74 7.11
C ALA A 8 -16.54 -3.99 5.86
N MET A 9 -16.02 -4.36 4.68
CA MET A 9 -16.44 -3.82 3.38
C MET A 9 -17.87 -4.22 2.98
N LYS A 10 -18.35 -5.42 3.35
CA LYS A 10 -19.74 -5.86 3.08
C LYS A 10 -20.77 -5.23 4.00
N ALA A 11 -20.41 -4.80 5.21
CA ALA A 11 -21.34 -4.19 6.16
C ALA A 11 -21.67 -2.71 5.85
N GLY A 12 -20.92 -2.05 4.96
CA GLY A 12 -21.13 -0.65 4.56
C GLY A 12 -22.27 -0.40 3.56
N LEU A 13 -22.99 -1.44 3.11
CA LEU A 13 -24.14 -1.32 2.21
C LEU A 13 -25.48 -1.33 2.97
N LEU A 14 -25.69 -0.37 3.85
CA LEU A 14 -27.03 -0.04 4.34
C LEU A 14 -27.47 1.29 3.73
N THR A 15 -28.29 1.15 2.72
CA THR A 15 -29.05 2.19 2.03
C THR A 15 -29.77 3.11 3.00
N THR A 16 -29.37 4.38 3.06
CA THR A 16 -30.26 5.45 3.49
C THR A 16 -30.78 6.20 2.25
N ALA A 17 -32.01 5.92 1.92
CA ALA A 17 -32.78 6.70 0.98
C ALA A 17 -32.94 8.14 1.53
N MET A 18 -32.41 9.15 0.87
CA MET A 18 -32.81 10.54 1.07
C MET A 18 -33.60 11.04 -0.13
N SER A 19 -34.80 11.44 0.19
CA SER A 19 -35.83 11.99 -0.66
C SER A 19 -35.35 13.21 -1.46
N ALA A 20 -35.74 13.23 -2.71
CA ALA A 20 -35.67 14.39 -3.59
C ALA A 20 -36.50 15.56 -3.02
N LEU A 21 -35.88 16.68 -2.79
CA LEU A 21 -36.56 17.99 -2.77
C LEU A 21 -36.14 18.73 -4.03
N GLY A 22 -37.10 18.82 -4.94
CA GLY A 22 -36.97 19.64 -6.14
C GLY A 22 -36.96 21.14 -5.76
N LEU A 23 -35.90 21.80 -6.21
CA LEU A 23 -35.90 23.25 -6.34
C LEU A 23 -35.64 23.57 -7.81
N ASN A 24 -36.75 23.87 -8.51
CA ASN A 24 -36.72 24.56 -9.78
C ASN A 24 -36.23 25.97 -9.55
N SER A 25 -34.98 26.26 -9.82
CA SER A 25 -34.52 27.64 -10.04
C SER A 25 -34.53 27.90 -11.54
N ALA A 26 -35.42 28.78 -11.97
CA ALA A 26 -35.42 29.33 -13.31
C ALA A 26 -34.10 30.08 -13.55
N HIS A 27 -33.27 29.56 -14.46
CA HIS A 27 -32.10 30.26 -14.96
C HIS A 27 -32.57 31.26 -16.05
N PRO A 28 -31.99 32.46 -16.06
CA PRO A 28 -32.19 33.39 -17.19
C PRO A 28 -31.59 32.74 -18.45
N GLN A 29 -32.27 32.88 -19.57
CA GLN A 29 -31.83 32.45 -20.89
C GLN A 29 -30.57 33.24 -21.30
N GLY A 30 -29.40 32.70 -20.91
CA GLY A 30 -28.11 33.08 -21.49
C GLY A 30 -27.87 32.28 -22.75
N THR A 31 -27.17 32.84 -23.71
CA THR A 31 -26.71 32.22 -24.97
C THR A 31 -26.26 30.80 -24.76
N SER A 32 -26.86 29.82 -25.47
CA SER A 32 -26.55 28.42 -25.29
C SER A 32 -25.05 28.17 -25.54
N ALA A 33 -24.36 27.59 -24.51
CA ALA A 33 -22.97 27.20 -24.68
C ALA A 33 -22.79 26.32 -25.93
N PRO A 34 -21.70 26.50 -26.68
CA PRO A 34 -21.46 25.70 -27.89
C PRO A 34 -21.48 24.21 -27.56
N PRO A 35 -21.99 23.36 -28.43
CA PRO A 35 -22.07 21.93 -28.20
C PRO A 35 -20.68 21.36 -27.97
N PRO A 36 -20.55 20.31 -27.10
CA PRO A 36 -19.27 19.70 -26.85
C PRO A 36 -18.70 19.04 -28.11
N ILE A 37 -17.38 19.12 -28.28
CA ILE A 37 -16.66 18.45 -29.38
C ILE A 37 -16.43 17.02 -28.92
N THR A 38 -17.06 16.05 -29.60
CA THR A 38 -16.85 14.61 -29.33
C THR A 38 -16.06 13.98 -30.47
N VAL A 39 -15.01 13.25 -30.13
CA VAL A 39 -14.11 12.58 -31.08
C VAL A 39 -14.04 11.10 -30.72
N GLN A 40 -14.25 10.24 -31.73
CA GLN A 40 -14.16 8.79 -31.56
C GLN A 40 -12.70 8.36 -31.49
N GLY A 41 -12.42 7.34 -30.69
CA GLY A 41 -11.05 6.83 -30.46
C GLY A 41 -10.41 6.34 -31.75
N GLU A 42 -11.18 5.67 -32.61
CA GLU A 42 -10.73 5.18 -33.91
C GLU A 42 -10.54 6.28 -34.97
N ALA A 43 -11.01 7.51 -34.73
CA ALA A 43 -10.85 8.65 -35.64
C ALA A 43 -9.46 9.31 -35.56
N ALA A 44 -8.48 8.64 -34.94
CA ALA A 44 -7.10 9.12 -34.92
C ALA A 44 -6.54 9.29 -36.33
N VAL A 45 -5.99 10.48 -36.63
CA VAL A 45 -5.36 10.77 -37.94
C VAL A 45 -4.02 10.05 -38.08
N ARG A 46 -3.38 9.72 -36.94
CA ARG A 46 -2.16 8.90 -36.88
C ARG A 46 -2.19 8.10 -35.59
N THR A 47 -1.93 6.80 -35.66
CA THR A 47 -1.82 5.94 -34.47
C THR A 47 -0.98 4.69 -34.75
N ASN A 48 -0.29 4.18 -33.76
CA ASN A 48 0.28 2.84 -33.74
C ASN A 48 -0.43 1.91 -32.73
N ILE A 49 -1.53 2.38 -32.14
CA ILE A 49 -2.40 1.60 -31.25
C ILE A 49 -3.44 0.87 -32.11
N PRO A 50 -3.67 -0.44 -31.90
CA PRO A 50 -4.67 -1.20 -32.68
C PRO A 50 -6.09 -0.66 -32.51
N VAL A 51 -6.86 -0.70 -33.59
CA VAL A 51 -8.30 -0.44 -33.60
C VAL A 51 -9.03 -1.78 -33.48
N VAL A 52 -9.92 -1.90 -32.51
CA VAL A 52 -10.73 -3.10 -32.25
C VAL A 52 -12.20 -2.77 -32.50
N ARG A 53 -12.90 -3.68 -33.18
CA ARG A 53 -14.35 -3.56 -33.42
C ARG A 53 -15.11 -4.10 -32.22
N ASP A 54 -16.04 -3.32 -31.67
CA ASP A 54 -17.00 -3.74 -30.67
C ASP A 54 -18.30 -2.95 -30.85
N ARG A 55 -19.43 -3.65 -30.96
CA ARG A 55 -20.75 -3.02 -31.13
C ARG A 55 -21.17 -2.11 -29.99
N ARG A 56 -20.53 -2.23 -28.82
CA ARG A 56 -20.77 -1.39 -27.62
C ARG A 56 -20.03 -0.07 -27.68
N ALA A 57 -18.97 0.02 -28.49
CA ALA A 57 -18.23 1.26 -28.69
C ALA A 57 -19.10 2.28 -29.43
N SER A 58 -18.94 3.56 -29.08
CA SER A 58 -19.78 4.64 -29.57
C SER A 58 -19.69 4.84 -31.10
N GLY A 59 -18.54 4.53 -31.73
CA GLY A 59 -18.32 4.50 -33.16
C GLY A 59 -18.31 3.09 -33.75
N GLY A 60 -18.63 2.06 -32.99
CA GLY A 60 -18.56 0.66 -33.40
C GLY A 60 -17.15 0.08 -33.36
N SER A 61 -16.15 0.89 -32.98
CA SER A 61 -14.74 0.55 -32.81
C SER A 61 -14.12 1.42 -31.73
N TYR A 62 -12.98 1.02 -31.23
CA TYR A 62 -12.22 1.78 -30.25
C TYR A 62 -10.73 1.46 -30.35
N LEU A 63 -9.86 2.30 -29.80
CA LEU A 63 -8.44 1.97 -29.65
C LEU A 63 -8.24 1.04 -28.47
N ALA A 64 -7.46 -0.03 -28.67
CA ALA A 64 -7.13 -0.99 -27.62
C ALA A 64 -5.64 -1.36 -27.69
N LEU A 65 -4.88 -0.81 -26.77
CA LEU A 65 -3.50 -1.19 -26.49
C LEU A 65 -3.50 -2.21 -25.36
N ASN A 66 -2.92 -3.36 -25.59
CA ASN A 66 -2.53 -4.33 -24.57
C ASN A 66 -1.28 -5.05 -25.07
N SER A 67 -0.12 -4.55 -24.70
CA SER A 67 1.15 -5.03 -25.24
C SER A 67 2.16 -5.27 -24.12
N LYS A 68 2.76 -6.45 -24.14
CA LYS A 68 3.94 -6.77 -23.30
C LYS A 68 5.25 -6.30 -23.93
N LYS A 69 5.21 -5.78 -25.17
CA LYS A 69 6.39 -5.27 -25.86
C LYS A 69 6.66 -3.83 -25.47
N LYS A 70 7.92 -3.48 -25.28
CA LYS A 70 8.34 -2.08 -25.07
C LYS A 70 7.82 -1.21 -26.23
N PRO A 71 7.43 0.03 -25.94
CA PRO A 71 6.98 0.95 -26.97
C PRO A 71 8.12 1.30 -27.92
N PRO A 72 7.81 1.68 -29.19
CA PRO A 72 8.78 2.36 -30.03
C PRO A 72 9.29 3.66 -29.39
N LYS A 73 10.30 4.27 -29.97
CA LYS A 73 10.90 5.50 -29.43
C LYS A 73 9.87 6.62 -29.25
N GLU A 74 8.87 6.68 -30.11
CA GLU A 74 7.76 7.64 -30.05
C GLU A 74 6.74 7.33 -28.95
N GLY A 75 6.76 6.12 -28.36
CA GLY A 75 5.72 5.59 -27.50
C GLY A 75 4.60 4.90 -28.30
N TRP A 76 3.61 4.35 -27.58
CA TRP A 76 2.32 4.00 -28.15
C TRP A 76 1.49 5.27 -28.18
N TYR A 77 0.99 5.69 -29.37
CA TYR A 77 0.35 7.00 -29.49
C TYR A 77 -0.88 6.99 -30.40
N ALA A 78 -1.74 8.00 -30.21
CA ALA A 78 -2.85 8.34 -31.08
C ALA A 78 -2.97 9.86 -31.19
N THR A 79 -2.93 10.38 -32.40
CA THR A 79 -3.02 11.80 -32.70
C THR A 79 -4.36 12.12 -33.36
N TYR A 80 -5.00 13.17 -32.90
CA TYR A 80 -6.30 13.65 -33.36
C TYR A 80 -6.22 15.11 -33.79
N THR A 81 -7.02 15.47 -34.78
CA THR A 81 -7.27 16.87 -35.15
C THR A 81 -8.67 17.24 -34.66
N VAL A 82 -8.78 18.32 -33.91
CA VAL A 82 -10.05 18.86 -33.40
C VAL A 82 -10.23 20.30 -33.83
N GLN A 83 -11.47 20.64 -34.20
CA GLN A 83 -11.83 22.01 -34.58
C GLN A 83 -12.54 22.70 -33.41
N ALA A 84 -11.86 23.63 -32.75
CA ALA A 84 -12.44 24.39 -31.66
C ALA A 84 -13.17 25.62 -32.24
N PRO A 85 -14.47 25.80 -31.97
CA PRO A 85 -15.22 26.94 -32.54
C PRO A 85 -14.74 28.28 -31.99
N GLU A 86 -14.20 28.28 -30.75
CA GLU A 86 -13.67 29.45 -30.04
C GLU A 86 -12.39 29.07 -29.31
N ALA A 87 -11.54 30.07 -29.09
CA ALA A 87 -10.40 29.87 -28.20
C ALA A 87 -10.87 29.83 -26.71
N GLY A 88 -10.13 29.11 -25.86
CA GLY A 88 -10.40 29.07 -24.43
C GLY A 88 -10.16 27.72 -23.81
N VAL A 89 -10.55 27.61 -22.54
CA VAL A 89 -10.38 26.38 -21.75
C VAL A 89 -11.49 25.38 -22.04
N TYR A 90 -11.11 24.15 -22.28
CA TYR A 90 -12.01 23.02 -22.52
C TYR A 90 -11.75 21.91 -21.51
N ALA A 91 -12.78 21.45 -20.81
CA ALA A 91 -12.75 20.25 -20.00
C ALA A 91 -12.64 19.03 -20.90
N LEU A 92 -11.65 18.18 -20.68
CA LEU A 92 -11.41 16.94 -21.38
C LEU A 92 -11.94 15.76 -20.55
N THR A 93 -12.93 15.07 -21.11
CA THR A 93 -13.39 13.78 -20.55
C THR A 93 -13.21 12.68 -21.58
N ALA A 94 -12.95 11.46 -21.16
CA ALA A 94 -12.80 10.32 -22.05
C ALA A 94 -13.58 9.11 -21.54
N VAL A 95 -14.14 8.34 -22.47
CA VAL A 95 -14.57 6.95 -22.20
C VAL A 95 -13.37 6.08 -22.53
N ALA A 96 -12.66 5.68 -21.50
CA ALA A 96 -11.36 5.03 -21.61
C ALA A 96 -11.20 3.93 -20.57
N THR A 97 -10.05 3.27 -20.60
CA THR A 97 -9.71 2.18 -19.70
C THR A 97 -10.05 2.53 -18.25
N ALA A 98 -10.84 1.67 -17.66
CA ALA A 98 -11.33 1.78 -16.30
C ALA A 98 -10.74 0.70 -15.42
N PRO A 99 -10.85 0.83 -14.09
CA PRO A 99 -10.60 -0.27 -13.19
C PRO A 99 -11.55 -1.42 -13.53
N VAL A 100 -11.04 -2.63 -13.51
CA VAL A 100 -11.87 -3.81 -13.65
C VAL A 100 -12.66 -4.01 -12.35
N GLU A 101 -13.93 -4.34 -12.44
CA GLU A 101 -14.88 -4.46 -11.33
C GLU A 101 -14.63 -5.65 -10.37
N THR A 102 -13.45 -6.24 -10.35
CA THR A 102 -13.16 -7.33 -9.42
C THR A 102 -12.30 -6.84 -8.27
N PRO A 103 -12.54 -7.32 -7.03
CA PRO A 103 -11.91 -6.83 -5.80
C PRO A 103 -10.38 -6.89 -5.73
N HIS A 104 -9.71 -7.34 -6.77
CA HIS A 104 -8.25 -7.52 -6.81
C HIS A 104 -7.63 -7.16 -8.15
N THR A 105 -8.35 -6.49 -9.03
CA THR A 105 -7.79 -6.04 -10.29
C THR A 105 -7.38 -4.59 -10.16
N GLU A 106 -6.10 -4.42 -10.12
CA GLU A 106 -5.41 -3.15 -10.21
C GLU A 106 -5.79 -2.40 -11.50
N ALA A 107 -5.60 -1.09 -11.47
CA ALA A 107 -5.78 -0.24 -12.64
C ALA A 107 -5.09 -0.82 -13.86
N THR A 108 -5.86 -1.11 -14.90
CA THR A 108 -5.36 -1.74 -16.11
C THR A 108 -4.83 -0.73 -17.14
N ALA A 109 -4.80 0.55 -16.79
CA ALA A 109 -4.31 1.60 -17.67
C ALA A 109 -2.89 2.03 -17.32
N SER A 110 -2.05 2.19 -18.33
CA SER A 110 -0.78 2.88 -18.21
C SER A 110 -0.99 4.38 -18.01
N TYR A 111 -0.01 5.07 -17.41
CA TYR A 111 -0.03 6.53 -17.31
C TYR A 111 -0.12 7.15 -18.70
N LEU A 112 -1.10 8.02 -18.87
CA LEU A 112 -1.38 8.68 -20.12
C LEU A 112 -0.68 10.03 -20.17
N GLN A 113 0.01 10.29 -21.24
CA GLN A 113 0.60 11.59 -21.57
C GLN A 113 -0.19 12.25 -22.68
N LEU A 114 -0.29 13.56 -22.64
CA LEU A 114 -0.92 14.38 -23.66
C LEU A 114 0.02 15.47 -24.16
N ALA A 115 0.07 15.66 -25.47
CA ALA A 115 0.65 16.85 -26.08
C ALA A 115 -0.43 17.58 -26.88
N LEU A 116 -0.47 18.90 -26.71
CA LEU A 116 -1.33 19.80 -27.45
C LEU A 116 -0.51 20.57 -28.47
N ASN A 117 -0.98 20.63 -29.73
CA ASN A 117 -0.38 21.43 -30.80
C ASN A 117 1.14 21.19 -31.00
N ASN A 118 1.57 19.92 -30.94
CA ASN A 118 2.96 19.48 -31.01
C ASN A 118 3.85 20.06 -29.89
N GLY A 119 3.25 20.52 -28.79
CA GLY A 119 3.96 20.94 -27.58
C GLY A 119 4.62 19.77 -26.82
N GLN A 120 5.11 20.06 -25.66
CA GLN A 120 5.69 19.04 -24.78
C GLN A 120 4.61 18.07 -24.30
N PHE A 121 4.97 16.80 -24.11
CA PHE A 121 4.09 15.84 -23.48
C PHE A 121 4.01 16.10 -21.98
N VAL A 122 2.77 16.26 -21.49
CA VAL A 122 2.46 16.38 -20.07
C VAL A 122 1.76 15.11 -19.62
N GLU A 123 2.18 14.56 -18.50
CA GLU A 123 1.52 13.39 -17.92
C GLU A 123 0.18 13.79 -17.33
N ILE A 124 -0.86 13.06 -17.72
CA ILE A 124 -2.18 13.20 -17.15
C ILE A 124 -2.23 12.33 -15.89
N ALA A 125 -1.89 12.90 -14.74
CA ALA A 125 -1.95 12.19 -13.46
C ALA A 125 -3.35 11.63 -13.17
N ARG A 126 -4.37 12.22 -13.76
CA ARG A 126 -5.78 11.84 -13.64
C ARG A 126 -6.21 10.68 -14.55
N SER A 127 -5.29 10.07 -15.30
CA SER A 127 -5.61 8.91 -16.15
C SER A 127 -5.71 7.59 -15.38
N GLN A 128 -5.32 7.59 -14.10
CA GLN A 128 -5.44 6.42 -13.24
C GLN A 128 -6.82 6.35 -12.59
N PRO A 129 -7.51 5.23 -12.71
CA PRO A 129 -8.91 5.10 -12.29
C PRO A 129 -9.15 5.17 -10.78
N TYR A 130 -8.16 4.87 -9.95
CA TYR A 130 -8.27 5.01 -8.48
C TYR A 130 -8.46 6.44 -7.98
N TRP A 131 -8.24 7.42 -8.85
CA TRP A 131 -8.17 8.83 -8.47
C TRP A 131 -9.44 9.62 -8.69
N TYR A 132 -10.41 9.11 -9.51
CA TYR A 132 -11.53 9.91 -9.97
C TYR A 132 -12.88 9.20 -9.92
N GLU A 133 -13.96 10.03 -9.82
CA GLU A 133 -15.30 9.58 -10.13
C GLU A 133 -15.33 9.00 -11.54
N SER A 134 -15.05 7.73 -11.67
CA SER A 134 -15.28 7.01 -12.89
C SER A 134 -16.72 6.52 -12.87
N LYS A 135 -17.52 6.94 -13.84
CA LYS A 135 -18.82 6.35 -14.07
C LYS A 135 -18.63 5.17 -14.99
N PRO A 136 -19.01 3.93 -14.58
CA PRO A 136 -18.95 2.79 -15.49
C PRO A 136 -19.63 3.11 -16.83
N ALA A 137 -18.96 2.78 -17.92
CA ALA A 137 -19.50 2.95 -19.27
C ALA A 137 -19.86 1.57 -19.86
N TRP A 138 -18.89 0.88 -20.45
CA TRP A 138 -19.10 -0.45 -21.02
C TRP A 138 -17.77 -1.22 -21.12
N GLY A 139 -17.83 -2.56 -21.01
CA GLY A 139 -16.68 -3.44 -21.28
C GLY A 139 -15.42 -3.14 -20.46
N GLY A 140 -15.57 -2.70 -19.21
CA GLY A 140 -14.44 -2.29 -18.38
C GLY A 140 -13.93 -0.87 -18.65
N LEU A 141 -14.60 -0.08 -19.53
CA LEU A 141 -14.32 1.34 -19.71
C LEU A 141 -15.17 2.20 -18.77
N SER A 142 -14.63 3.36 -18.42
CA SER A 142 -15.33 4.38 -17.62
C SER A 142 -15.22 5.76 -18.24
N VAL A 143 -16.08 6.67 -17.80
CA VAL A 143 -15.94 8.09 -18.09
C VAL A 143 -14.90 8.67 -17.14
N LEU A 144 -13.77 9.11 -17.70
CA LEU A 144 -12.65 9.71 -16.97
C LEU A 144 -12.64 11.22 -17.17
N ASP A 145 -12.43 11.99 -16.12
CA ASP A 145 -12.10 13.42 -16.19
C ASP A 145 -10.58 13.54 -16.32
N LEU A 146 -10.11 13.92 -17.49
CA LEU A 146 -8.68 14.05 -17.80
C LEU A 146 -8.15 15.48 -17.57
N GLY A 147 -8.96 16.37 -17.00
CA GLY A 147 -8.59 17.76 -16.71
C GLY A 147 -9.02 18.74 -17.78
N GLU A 148 -8.27 19.81 -17.96
CA GLU A 148 -8.61 20.92 -18.83
C GLU A 148 -7.47 21.24 -19.78
N LEU A 149 -7.84 21.70 -21.00
CA LEU A 149 -6.90 22.07 -22.06
C LEU A 149 -7.26 23.45 -22.57
N GLU A 150 -6.25 24.24 -22.88
CA GLU A 150 -6.44 25.52 -23.54
C GLU A 150 -6.34 25.34 -25.06
N LEU A 151 -7.44 25.50 -25.78
CA LEU A 151 -7.50 25.36 -27.22
C LEU A 151 -7.52 26.74 -27.89
N ARG A 152 -6.80 26.86 -29.02
CA ARG A 152 -6.94 28.00 -29.90
C ARG A 152 -8.17 27.83 -30.81
N ARG A 153 -8.76 28.90 -31.26
CA ARG A 153 -9.84 28.85 -32.26
C ARG A 153 -9.34 28.18 -33.55
N GLY A 154 -10.16 27.28 -34.11
CA GLY A 154 -9.83 26.53 -35.31
C GLY A 154 -9.14 25.19 -34.96
N GLU A 155 -8.18 24.82 -35.77
CA GLU A 155 -7.54 23.51 -35.70
C GLU A 155 -6.58 23.41 -34.53
N ASN A 156 -6.74 22.35 -33.72
CA ASN A 156 -5.83 21.91 -32.69
C ASN A 156 -5.49 20.43 -32.89
N THR A 157 -4.28 20.05 -32.52
CA THR A 157 -3.82 18.67 -32.55
C THR A 157 -3.61 18.15 -31.13
N LEU A 158 -4.27 17.05 -30.79
CA LEU A 158 -4.12 16.35 -29.51
C LEU A 158 -3.43 15.00 -29.77
N THR A 159 -2.33 14.74 -29.06
CA THR A 159 -1.66 13.45 -29.13
C THR A 159 -1.64 12.80 -27.76
N PHE A 160 -2.37 11.71 -27.61
CA PHE A 160 -2.28 10.82 -26.45
C PHE A 160 -1.11 9.87 -26.64
N ARG A 161 -0.37 9.61 -25.56
CA ARG A 161 0.81 8.73 -25.59
C ARG A 161 0.94 7.91 -24.32
N VAL A 162 1.38 6.65 -24.49
CA VAL A 162 1.79 5.75 -23.42
C VAL A 162 3.27 5.37 -23.62
N THR A 163 4.10 5.63 -22.62
CA THR A 163 5.53 5.28 -22.62
C THR A 163 5.92 4.41 -21.44
N GLU A 164 5.15 4.46 -20.36
CA GLU A 164 5.37 3.69 -19.15
C GLU A 164 4.38 2.53 -19.06
N PRO A 165 4.84 1.37 -18.60
CA PRO A 165 3.95 0.24 -18.39
C PRO A 165 3.05 0.44 -17.17
N THR A 166 1.95 -0.29 -17.14
CA THR A 166 1.24 -0.60 -15.89
C THR A 166 1.74 -1.95 -15.36
N VAL A 167 1.83 -2.07 -14.06
CA VAL A 167 2.17 -3.32 -13.38
C VAL A 167 0.88 -3.98 -12.92
N LEU A 168 0.60 -5.15 -13.46
CA LEU A 168 -0.55 -5.98 -13.15
C LEU A 168 -0.08 -7.18 -12.32
N GLU A 169 -0.98 -7.81 -11.57
CA GLU A 169 -0.69 -9.10 -10.93
C GLU A 169 -0.24 -10.17 -11.95
N THR A 170 -0.74 -10.07 -13.20
CA THR A 170 -0.41 -10.97 -14.31
C THR A 170 0.86 -10.59 -15.08
N GLY A 171 1.50 -9.48 -14.74
CA GLY A 171 2.71 -8.99 -15.39
C GLY A 171 2.67 -7.53 -15.79
N THR A 172 3.74 -7.07 -16.43
CA THR A 172 3.86 -5.71 -16.95
C THR A 172 3.22 -5.62 -18.34
N ALA A 173 2.40 -4.60 -18.56
CA ALA A 173 1.79 -4.34 -19.86
C ALA A 173 1.71 -2.83 -20.14
N TYR A 174 1.74 -2.46 -21.41
CA TYR A 174 1.34 -1.15 -21.88
C TYR A 174 -0.13 -1.25 -22.26
N ALA A 175 -1.00 -0.56 -21.53
CA ALA A 175 -2.43 -0.72 -21.64
C ALA A 175 -3.13 0.63 -21.78
N LEU A 176 -4.01 0.73 -22.74
CA LEU A 176 -4.93 1.85 -22.95
C LEU A 176 -6.09 1.38 -23.82
N ALA A 177 -7.31 1.59 -23.37
CA ALA A 177 -8.47 1.51 -24.26
C ALA A 177 -9.14 2.89 -24.29
N LEU A 178 -9.51 3.36 -25.47
CA LEU A 178 -10.11 4.67 -25.69
C LEU A 178 -11.26 4.54 -26.69
N ASP A 179 -12.51 4.66 -26.23
CA ASP A 179 -13.71 4.67 -27.08
C ASP A 179 -13.92 6.05 -27.70
N ARG A 180 -13.95 7.10 -26.89
CA ARG A 180 -14.08 8.48 -27.34
C ARG A 180 -13.58 9.44 -26.28
N PHE A 181 -13.33 10.66 -26.68
CA PHE A 181 -13.16 11.76 -25.75
C PHE A 181 -14.06 12.94 -26.13
N THR A 182 -14.34 13.79 -25.15
CA THR A 182 -15.23 14.94 -25.29
C THR A 182 -14.55 16.17 -24.70
N LEU A 183 -14.56 17.25 -25.47
CA LEU A 183 -14.06 18.56 -25.08
C LEU A 183 -15.27 19.49 -24.92
N ARG A 184 -15.48 19.94 -23.68
CA ARG A 184 -16.56 20.89 -23.37
C ARG A 184 -15.93 22.23 -23.00
N ARG A 185 -16.25 23.28 -23.78
CA ARG A 185 -15.79 24.62 -23.45
C ARG A 185 -16.24 25.02 -22.03
N ARG A 186 -15.30 25.56 -21.29
CA ARG A 186 -15.59 26.21 -20.00
C ARG A 186 -15.71 27.69 -20.20
N GLU A 187 -16.68 28.30 -19.54
CA GLU A 187 -16.83 29.75 -19.56
C GLU A 187 -16.00 30.36 -18.43
N GLY A 188 -15.31 31.44 -18.76
CA GLY A 188 -14.53 32.21 -17.80
C GLY A 188 -13.21 31.59 -17.34
N VAL A 189 -12.37 32.43 -16.74
CA VAL A 189 -11.15 32.05 -16.05
C VAL A 189 -11.51 31.60 -14.65
N ARG A 190 -10.87 30.54 -14.15
CA ARG A 190 -11.13 30.04 -12.80
C ARG A 190 -9.87 29.53 -12.11
N LEU A 191 -9.88 29.60 -10.79
CA LEU A 191 -8.85 28.96 -9.97
C LEU A 191 -8.92 27.44 -10.15
N SER A 192 -7.78 26.83 -10.48
CA SER A 192 -7.66 25.37 -10.68
C SER A 192 -6.91 24.68 -9.57
N GLU A 193 -5.94 25.36 -8.96
CA GLU A 193 -5.07 24.75 -7.96
C GLU A 193 -4.59 25.80 -6.96
N VAL A 194 -4.39 25.34 -5.72
CA VAL A 194 -3.65 26.08 -4.69
C VAL A 194 -2.65 25.12 -4.01
N ARG A 195 -1.39 25.57 -3.92
CA ARG A 195 -0.29 24.85 -3.28
C ARG A 195 0.47 25.76 -2.33
N ALA A 196 1.24 25.16 -1.41
CA ALA A 196 2.22 25.87 -0.58
C ALA A 196 3.60 25.25 -0.70
N GLY A 197 4.66 25.99 -0.35
CA GLY A 197 6.05 25.53 -0.37
C GLY A 197 6.78 25.86 -1.67
N GLY A 198 7.94 25.18 -1.87
CA GLY A 198 8.78 25.38 -3.05
C GLY A 198 8.36 24.56 -4.27
N ASP A 199 8.88 24.93 -5.43
CA ASP A 199 8.69 24.15 -6.65
C ASP A 199 9.32 22.74 -6.49
N GLY A 200 8.60 21.69 -6.93
CA GLY A 200 9.02 20.30 -6.81
C GLY A 200 8.76 19.64 -5.46
N THR A 201 8.12 20.33 -4.50
CA THR A 201 7.62 19.73 -3.25
C THR A 201 6.17 19.27 -3.40
N LEU A 202 5.72 18.39 -2.50
CA LEU A 202 4.31 18.01 -2.39
C LEU A 202 3.57 18.87 -1.36
N SER A 203 3.64 20.20 -1.52
CA SER A 203 3.05 21.18 -0.58
C SER A 203 3.59 21.03 0.85
N THR A 204 4.88 20.83 0.99
CA THR A 204 5.57 20.74 2.29
C THR A 204 6.70 21.77 2.37
N TYR A 205 6.97 22.29 3.56
CA TYR A 205 8.13 23.10 3.87
C TYR A 205 8.48 22.99 5.37
N ARG A 206 9.69 23.44 5.77
CA ARG A 206 10.12 23.35 7.16
C ARG A 206 9.85 24.65 7.92
N HIS A 207 9.53 24.52 9.19
CA HIS A 207 9.37 25.64 10.08
C HIS A 207 10.65 26.51 10.11
N GLY A 208 10.47 27.81 9.95
CA GLY A 208 11.57 28.77 9.80
C GLY A 208 11.95 29.07 8.34
N GLU A 209 11.52 28.27 7.38
CA GLU A 209 11.69 28.56 5.96
C GLU A 209 10.60 29.52 5.47
N PRO A 210 10.92 30.48 4.57
CA PRO A 210 9.91 31.31 3.93
C PRO A 210 9.07 30.44 2.99
N ALA A 211 7.74 30.59 3.06
CA ALA A 211 6.82 29.85 2.22
C ALA A 211 5.79 30.78 1.55
N ASN A 212 5.32 30.37 0.39
CA ASN A 212 4.28 31.06 -0.35
C ASN A 212 3.12 30.11 -0.66
N LEU A 213 1.92 30.63 -0.70
CA LEU A 213 0.82 30.04 -1.44
C LEU A 213 1.00 30.35 -2.93
N THR A 214 0.85 29.37 -3.78
CA THR A 214 0.82 29.53 -5.23
C THR A 214 -0.59 29.19 -5.71
N PHE A 215 -1.24 30.13 -6.37
CA PHE A 215 -2.54 29.96 -6.98
C PHE A 215 -2.38 29.84 -8.49
N THR A 216 -3.04 28.87 -9.10
CA THR A 216 -2.98 28.61 -10.56
C THR A 216 -4.36 28.74 -11.17
N LEU A 217 -4.49 29.52 -12.24
CA LEU A 217 -5.70 29.62 -13.03
C LEU A 217 -5.68 28.67 -14.21
N ASN A 218 -6.85 28.22 -14.61
CA ASN A 218 -7.08 27.68 -15.95
C ASN A 218 -7.61 28.81 -16.84
N GLY A 219 -6.86 29.12 -17.88
CA GLY A 219 -7.10 30.19 -18.82
C GLY A 219 -6.45 31.54 -18.41
N HIS A 220 -6.33 32.41 -19.39
CA HIS A 220 -5.70 33.73 -19.23
C HIS A 220 -6.76 34.77 -18.92
N PRO A 221 -6.60 35.55 -17.85
CA PRO A 221 -7.55 36.61 -17.53
C PRO A 221 -7.41 37.79 -18.51
N ASP A 222 -8.51 38.32 -18.99
CA ASP A 222 -8.61 39.54 -19.80
C ASP A 222 -8.76 40.78 -18.95
N HIS A 223 -9.01 40.62 -17.65
CA HIS A 223 -9.07 41.65 -16.62
C HIS A 223 -8.47 41.13 -15.32
N PRO A 224 -8.09 41.99 -14.33
CA PRO A 224 -7.50 41.53 -13.09
C PRO A 224 -8.36 40.49 -12.37
N TYR A 225 -7.84 39.28 -12.21
CA TYR A 225 -8.53 38.19 -11.52
C TYR A 225 -8.14 38.20 -10.04
N ARG A 226 -9.06 38.74 -9.22
CA ARG A 226 -8.83 38.85 -7.78
C ARG A 226 -9.32 37.61 -7.04
N LEU A 227 -8.42 37.02 -6.24
CA LEU A 227 -8.67 35.86 -5.38
C LEU A 227 -8.81 36.34 -3.93
N ARG A 228 -9.69 35.68 -3.18
CA ARG A 228 -9.66 35.69 -1.71
C ARG A 228 -9.23 34.30 -1.24
N TYR A 229 -8.51 34.26 -0.12
CA TYR A 229 -8.11 32.96 0.49
C TYR A 229 -8.17 33.06 2.01
N ALA A 230 -8.37 31.88 2.64
CA ALA A 230 -8.25 31.69 4.07
C ALA A 230 -7.51 30.40 4.37
N VAL A 231 -6.63 30.43 5.37
CA VAL A 231 -5.87 29.28 5.84
C VAL A 231 -6.34 28.96 7.25
N VAL A 232 -6.72 27.71 7.46
CA VAL A 232 -7.07 27.18 8.78
C VAL A 232 -6.11 26.06 9.15
N ASP A 233 -5.76 25.98 10.43
CA ASP A 233 -4.95 24.89 10.95
C ASP A 233 -5.79 23.64 11.24
N TYR A 234 -5.14 22.58 11.69
CA TYR A 234 -5.78 21.32 12.06
C TYR A 234 -6.87 21.47 13.12
N PHE A 235 -6.73 22.44 14.03
CA PHE A 235 -7.68 22.69 15.10
C PHE A 235 -8.87 23.57 14.66
N GLY A 236 -8.86 24.03 13.40
CA GLY A 236 -9.91 24.89 12.84
C GLY A 236 -9.67 26.37 13.10
N GLU A 237 -8.54 26.76 13.66
CA GLU A 237 -8.18 28.15 13.86
C GLU A 237 -7.72 28.78 12.55
N ARG A 238 -8.24 30.00 12.27
CA ARG A 238 -7.80 30.77 11.10
C ARG A 238 -6.47 31.44 11.39
N VAL A 239 -5.43 31.03 10.63
CA VAL A 239 -4.04 31.47 10.85
C VAL A 239 -3.54 32.47 9.82
N ALA A 240 -4.19 32.53 8.65
CA ALA A 240 -3.92 33.52 7.62
C ALA A 240 -5.17 33.75 6.75
N GLU A 241 -5.30 34.94 6.21
CA GLU A 241 -6.29 35.25 5.18
C GLU A 241 -5.78 36.44 4.33
N GLY A 242 -6.28 36.58 3.12
CA GLY A 242 -5.86 37.65 2.25
C GLY A 242 -6.49 37.64 0.87
N TYR A 243 -5.90 38.46 0.03
CA TYR A 243 -6.21 38.53 -1.38
C TYR A 243 -4.95 38.39 -2.20
N ALA A 244 -5.10 37.84 -3.40
CA ALA A 244 -4.08 37.82 -4.43
C ALA A 244 -4.72 38.24 -5.75
N THR A 245 -3.96 38.85 -6.66
CA THR A 245 -4.47 39.31 -7.95
C THR A 245 -3.55 38.77 -9.05
N ILE A 246 -4.14 38.17 -10.07
CA ILE A 246 -3.44 37.83 -11.31
C ILE A 246 -3.85 38.87 -12.34
N GLU A 247 -2.83 39.59 -12.83
CA GLU A 247 -3.06 40.65 -13.82
C GLU A 247 -3.37 40.08 -15.20
N PRO A 248 -4.07 40.81 -16.05
CA PRO A 248 -4.33 40.37 -17.43
C PRO A 248 -3.02 40.09 -18.18
N GLY A 249 -3.01 39.00 -18.91
CA GLY A 249 -1.82 38.57 -19.69
C GLY A 249 -1.59 37.09 -19.72
N ASP A 250 -0.35 36.71 -20.06
CA ASP A 250 0.03 35.29 -20.21
C ASP A 250 0.30 34.60 -18.88
N GLU A 251 0.44 35.32 -17.77
CA GLU A 251 0.63 34.74 -16.45
C GLU A 251 -0.67 34.15 -15.91
N THR A 252 -0.62 32.86 -15.54
CA THR A 252 -1.74 32.13 -14.96
C THR A 252 -1.51 31.80 -13.49
N THR A 253 -0.40 32.28 -12.89
CA THR A 253 -0.04 31.98 -11.50
C THR A 253 0.26 33.24 -10.72
N VAL A 254 -0.07 33.23 -9.41
CA VAL A 254 0.35 34.26 -8.48
C VAL A 254 0.79 33.64 -7.16
N LYS A 255 1.79 34.24 -6.51
CA LYS A 255 2.27 33.83 -5.19
C LYS A 255 1.85 34.84 -4.13
N ALA A 256 1.38 34.34 -3.00
CA ALA A 256 1.12 35.14 -1.79
C ALA A 256 1.96 34.62 -0.64
N PRO A 257 2.71 35.47 0.08
CA PRO A 257 3.56 35.04 1.18
C PRO A 257 2.71 34.51 2.34
N LEU A 258 3.16 33.42 2.95
CA LEU A 258 2.62 32.91 4.19
C LEU A 258 3.33 33.56 5.38
N PRO A 259 2.61 33.84 6.48
CA PRO A 259 3.27 34.22 7.73
C PRO A 259 4.11 33.02 8.23
N GLN A 260 4.98 33.26 9.21
CA GLN A 260 5.67 32.17 9.91
C GLN A 260 4.66 31.32 10.67
N LEU A 261 4.37 30.12 10.15
CA LEU A 261 3.45 29.19 10.77
C LEU A 261 4.21 28.18 11.65
N PRO A 262 3.66 27.77 12.79
CA PRO A 262 4.22 26.67 13.57
C PRO A 262 4.13 25.35 12.82
N PRO A 263 4.87 24.30 13.23
CA PRO A 263 4.66 22.95 12.71
C PRO A 263 3.21 22.53 12.78
N GLY A 264 2.71 21.91 11.69
CA GLY A 264 1.31 21.53 11.62
C GLY A 264 0.84 21.17 10.22
N ASN A 265 -0.43 20.83 10.14
CA ASN A 265 -1.14 20.65 8.88
C ASN A 265 -2.14 21.79 8.70
N TYR A 266 -2.25 22.26 7.48
CA TYR A 266 -3.05 23.43 7.14
C TYR A 266 -3.89 23.14 5.92
N ARG A 267 -5.11 23.69 5.94
CA ARG A 267 -6.03 23.68 4.82
C ARG A 267 -6.23 25.10 4.33
N VAL A 268 -6.02 25.32 3.06
CA VAL A 268 -6.31 26.61 2.40
C VAL A 268 -7.53 26.47 1.52
N ALA A 269 -8.47 27.40 1.64
CA ALA A 269 -9.60 27.55 0.74
C ALA A 269 -9.44 28.87 -0.01
N ALA A 270 -9.52 28.83 -1.33
CA ALA A 270 -9.41 30.02 -2.18
C ALA A 270 -10.48 30.03 -3.25
N SER A 271 -11.01 31.20 -3.57
CA SER A 271 -12.04 31.43 -4.60
C SER A 271 -11.85 32.79 -5.25
N ALA A 272 -12.52 33.04 -6.38
CA ALA A 272 -12.65 34.40 -6.88
C ALA A 272 -13.27 35.32 -5.79
N ALA A 273 -12.84 36.55 -5.70
CA ALA A 273 -13.21 37.44 -4.59
C ALA A 273 -14.72 37.72 -4.49
N ASP A 274 -15.42 37.63 -5.61
CA ASP A 274 -16.85 37.80 -5.78
C ASP A 274 -17.65 36.47 -5.85
N ALA A 275 -16.97 35.34 -5.85
CA ALA A 275 -17.63 34.04 -5.88
C ALA A 275 -18.15 33.57 -4.52
N SER A 276 -19.10 32.66 -4.53
CA SER A 276 -19.58 31.98 -3.32
C SER A 276 -18.51 31.02 -2.73
N ASP A 277 -18.58 30.74 -1.43
CA ASP A 277 -17.66 29.80 -0.77
C ASP A 277 -17.78 28.36 -1.26
N THR A 278 -18.89 28.00 -1.92
CA THR A 278 -19.11 26.68 -2.51
C THR A 278 -18.26 26.42 -3.76
N GLU A 279 -17.67 27.45 -4.34
CA GLU A 279 -16.78 27.39 -5.50
C GLU A 279 -15.30 27.41 -5.12
N ALA A 280 -14.98 27.36 -3.83
CA ALA A 280 -13.62 27.44 -3.36
C ALA A 280 -12.82 26.18 -3.74
N VAL A 281 -11.62 26.40 -4.27
CA VAL A 281 -10.59 25.36 -4.43
C VAL A 281 -9.91 25.17 -3.09
N VAL A 282 -9.83 23.90 -2.65
CA VAL A 282 -9.22 23.54 -1.38
C VAL A 282 -7.88 22.85 -1.64
N GLY A 283 -6.86 23.31 -0.93
CA GLY A 283 -5.55 22.67 -0.90
C GLY A 283 -5.12 22.33 0.53
N HIS A 284 -4.17 21.42 0.63
CA HIS A 284 -3.56 21.02 1.90
C HIS A 284 -2.05 21.24 1.85
N PHE A 285 -1.46 21.60 2.98
CA PHE A 285 -0.01 21.72 3.10
C PHE A 285 0.47 21.43 4.51
N ALA A 286 1.74 21.05 4.63
CA ALA A 286 2.37 20.82 5.92
C ALA A 286 3.57 21.74 6.16
N CYS A 287 3.60 22.36 7.34
CA CYS A 287 4.79 22.96 7.91
C CYS A 287 5.41 21.94 8.86
N LEU A 288 6.59 21.42 8.52
CA LEU A 288 7.24 20.36 9.27
C LEU A 288 8.17 20.92 10.35
N SER A 289 8.36 20.21 11.44
CA SER A 289 9.34 20.57 12.46
C SER A 289 10.74 20.69 11.85
N ALA A 290 11.54 21.61 12.42
CA ALA A 290 12.96 21.68 12.12
C ALA A 290 13.75 20.44 12.63
N LEU A 291 13.19 19.70 13.58
CA LEU A 291 13.76 18.45 14.05
C LEU A 291 13.64 17.40 12.94
N LEU A 292 14.80 16.88 12.54
CA LEU A 292 14.83 15.78 11.56
C LEU A 292 14.59 14.46 12.27
N ALA A 293 13.72 13.65 11.69
CA ALA A 293 13.62 12.26 12.09
C ALA A 293 14.92 11.51 11.73
N THR A 294 15.23 10.50 12.53
CA THR A 294 16.37 9.63 12.28
C THR A 294 16.24 8.92 10.94
N SER A 295 17.35 8.76 10.25
CA SER A 295 17.42 8.06 8.97
C SER A 295 18.01 6.65 9.11
N GLY A 296 17.69 5.80 8.12
CA GLY A 296 18.32 4.48 7.98
C GLY A 296 17.71 3.39 8.87
N ASP A 297 18.46 2.33 9.09
CA ASP A 297 18.00 1.08 9.70
C ASP A 297 17.57 1.20 11.16
N ALA A 298 18.04 2.22 11.89
CA ALA A 298 17.63 2.50 13.26
C ALA A 298 16.20 3.06 13.36
N ASN A 299 15.66 3.62 12.26
CA ASN A 299 14.30 4.16 12.25
C ASN A 299 13.27 3.02 12.33
N ARG A 300 12.29 3.18 13.22
CA ARG A 300 11.25 2.19 13.50
C ARG A 300 10.01 2.32 12.64
N PHE A 301 9.92 3.36 11.80
CA PHE A 301 8.72 3.70 11.04
C PHE A 301 8.94 3.52 9.56
N GLY A 302 8.00 2.83 8.95
CA GLY A 302 7.91 2.61 7.52
C GLY A 302 6.55 3.00 6.97
N VAL A 303 6.45 2.95 5.67
CA VAL A 303 5.22 3.23 4.93
C VAL A 303 5.08 2.32 3.73
N ASN A 304 3.87 1.81 3.52
CA ASN A 304 3.52 1.07 2.31
C ASN A 304 3.34 2.06 1.15
N VAL A 305 4.04 1.86 0.07
CA VAL A 305 4.07 2.85 -1.02
C VAL A 305 3.56 2.31 -2.36
N TRP A 306 3.77 1.03 -2.68
CA TRP A 306 3.41 0.46 -3.99
C TRP A 306 3.70 1.42 -5.15
N ALA A 307 4.86 2.10 -5.04
CA ALA A 307 5.20 3.23 -5.89
C ALA A 307 5.39 2.85 -7.36
N THR A 308 5.66 1.57 -7.63
CA THR A 308 5.71 1.03 -8.99
C THR A 308 4.36 1.13 -9.73
N SER A 309 3.25 1.15 -9.00
CA SER A 309 1.90 1.22 -9.57
C SER A 309 1.12 2.46 -9.15
N LEU A 310 1.38 3.03 -7.96
CA LEU A 310 0.55 4.10 -7.40
C LEU A 310 1.15 5.51 -7.52
N VAL A 311 2.44 5.64 -7.86
CA VAL A 311 3.09 6.95 -7.94
C VAL A 311 3.45 7.29 -9.39
N PRO A 312 2.89 8.37 -9.94
CA PRO A 312 3.25 8.84 -11.29
C PRO A 312 4.76 9.07 -11.41
N PRO A 313 5.39 8.64 -12.53
CA PRO A 313 6.82 8.83 -12.73
C PRO A 313 7.30 10.27 -12.56
N SER A 314 6.49 11.25 -12.96
CA SER A 314 6.76 12.68 -12.79
C SER A 314 6.79 13.14 -11.34
N ARG A 315 6.11 12.45 -10.43
CA ARG A 315 6.02 12.77 -9.00
C ARG A 315 6.92 11.92 -8.11
N LEU A 316 7.56 10.90 -8.66
CA LEU A 316 8.28 9.88 -7.88
C LEU A 316 9.36 10.45 -6.95
N SER A 317 10.17 11.39 -7.44
CA SER A 317 11.24 12.01 -6.62
C SER A 317 10.67 12.89 -5.51
N ALA A 318 9.66 13.72 -5.81
CA ALA A 318 8.98 14.55 -4.82
C ALA A 318 8.25 13.69 -3.77
N PHE A 319 7.65 12.57 -4.20
CA PHE A 319 7.02 11.62 -3.30
C PHE A 319 8.04 10.96 -2.35
N ALA A 320 9.17 10.48 -2.88
CA ALA A 320 10.22 9.89 -2.05
C ALA A 320 10.77 10.90 -1.03
N ALA A 321 10.98 12.16 -1.45
CA ALA A 321 11.37 13.25 -0.55
C ALA A 321 10.30 13.47 0.54
N ALA A 322 9.02 13.52 0.17
CA ALA A 322 7.94 13.70 1.14
C ALA A 322 7.87 12.57 2.17
N MET A 323 8.02 11.31 1.75
CA MET A 323 8.05 10.16 2.69
C MET A 323 9.25 10.28 3.63
N ARG A 324 10.40 10.71 3.14
CA ARG A 324 11.59 10.95 3.95
C ARG A 324 11.39 12.12 4.92
N ASP A 325 10.78 13.20 4.47
CA ASP A 325 10.53 14.40 5.28
C ASP A 325 9.48 14.16 6.36
N MET A 326 8.54 13.26 6.13
CA MET A 326 7.63 12.73 7.14
C MET A 326 8.35 11.89 8.21
N GLY A 327 9.61 11.52 7.95
CA GLY A 327 10.44 10.74 8.86
C GLY A 327 10.33 9.24 8.70
N ALA A 328 9.78 8.74 7.59
CA ALA A 328 9.89 7.33 7.28
C ALA A 328 11.37 6.95 7.04
N GLY A 329 11.83 5.87 7.65
CA GLY A 329 13.12 5.26 7.37
C GLY A 329 13.02 4.11 6.40
N TRP A 330 11.80 3.53 6.30
CA TRP A 330 11.53 2.35 5.51
C TRP A 330 10.36 2.57 4.56
N ILE A 331 10.42 1.89 3.43
CA ILE A 331 9.26 1.70 2.54
C ILE A 331 8.99 0.22 2.37
N ARG A 332 7.73 -0.14 2.24
CA ARG A 332 7.30 -1.46 1.82
C ARG A 332 6.72 -1.34 0.42
N ASP A 333 7.34 -2.02 -0.52
CA ASP A 333 7.01 -2.04 -1.94
C ASP A 333 7.26 -3.43 -2.52
N GLY A 334 6.95 -3.66 -3.76
CA GLY A 334 7.26 -4.87 -4.46
C GLY A 334 6.92 -4.78 -5.94
N GLN A 335 7.66 -5.52 -6.73
CA GLN A 335 7.29 -5.77 -8.11
C GLN A 335 6.55 -7.10 -8.19
N ALA A 336 5.42 -7.13 -8.90
CA ALA A 336 4.75 -8.39 -9.19
C ALA A 336 5.72 -9.36 -9.87
N TRP A 337 5.88 -10.58 -9.33
CA TRP A 337 6.76 -11.60 -9.92
C TRP A 337 6.44 -11.87 -11.39
N PRO A 338 5.15 -11.98 -11.82
CA PRO A 338 4.82 -12.10 -13.24
C PRO A 338 5.35 -10.95 -14.10
N ALA A 339 5.42 -9.75 -13.55
CA ALA A 339 6.00 -8.59 -14.23
C ALA A 339 7.53 -8.65 -14.27
N ALA A 340 8.14 -9.08 -13.18
CA ALA A 340 9.59 -9.19 -13.06
C ALA A 340 10.18 -10.34 -13.90
N GLU A 341 9.45 -11.45 -14.04
CA GLU A 341 9.87 -12.65 -14.78
C GLU A 341 8.72 -13.15 -15.66
N PRO A 342 8.42 -12.48 -16.79
CA PRO A 342 7.30 -12.81 -17.68
C PRO A 342 7.44 -14.17 -18.38
N SER A 343 8.64 -14.71 -18.45
CA SER A 343 8.92 -16.08 -18.87
C SER A 343 10.15 -16.62 -18.15
N PRO A 344 10.34 -17.97 -18.05
CA PRO A 344 11.40 -18.55 -17.25
C PRO A 344 12.79 -17.97 -17.55
N GLY A 345 13.42 -17.33 -16.56
CA GLY A 345 14.75 -16.73 -16.67
C GLY A 345 14.83 -15.41 -17.45
N ALA A 346 13.73 -14.92 -18.01
CA ALA A 346 13.69 -13.63 -18.67
C ALA A 346 13.19 -12.55 -17.69
N TYR A 347 14.10 -11.69 -17.25
CA TYR A 347 13.78 -10.66 -16.23
C TYR A 347 13.58 -9.30 -16.85
N ASP A 348 12.51 -8.60 -16.47
CA ASP A 348 12.23 -7.19 -16.75
C ASP A 348 11.99 -6.44 -15.43
N THR A 349 13.03 -5.79 -14.94
CA THR A 349 13.02 -5.09 -13.64
C THR A 349 13.33 -3.59 -13.77
N GLU A 350 13.44 -3.07 -15.00
CA GLU A 350 13.93 -1.71 -15.25
C GLU A 350 13.08 -0.64 -14.57
N HIS A 351 11.75 -0.76 -14.64
CA HIS A 351 10.83 0.19 -14.01
C HIS A 351 10.96 0.15 -12.49
N HIS A 352 10.90 -1.03 -11.91
CA HIS A 352 11.02 -1.22 -10.46
C HIS A 352 12.42 -0.78 -9.94
N ASP A 353 13.48 -1.09 -10.68
CA ASP A 353 14.84 -0.63 -10.34
C ASP A 353 14.96 0.89 -10.29
N ARG A 354 14.26 1.60 -11.19
CA ARG A 354 14.19 3.07 -11.17
C ARG A 354 13.50 3.57 -9.91
N VAL A 355 12.37 2.97 -9.55
CA VAL A 355 11.62 3.31 -8.32
C VAL A 355 12.48 3.07 -7.08
N THR A 356 13.01 1.87 -6.91
CA THR A 356 13.83 1.49 -5.75
C THR A 356 15.08 2.36 -5.63
N ARG A 357 15.77 2.65 -6.75
CA ARG A 357 16.91 3.58 -6.73
C ARG A 357 16.52 4.99 -6.30
N THR A 358 15.34 5.48 -6.72
CA THR A 358 14.88 6.81 -6.31
C THR A 358 14.60 6.85 -4.81
N MET A 359 13.89 5.85 -4.27
CA MET A 359 13.63 5.74 -2.84
C MET A 359 14.93 5.72 -2.03
N ARG A 360 15.92 4.92 -2.44
CA ARG A 360 17.23 4.84 -1.77
C ARG A 360 18.02 6.15 -1.81
N ARG A 361 17.97 6.90 -2.93
CA ARG A 361 18.62 8.23 -3.02
C ARG A 361 18.07 9.22 -2.00
N HIS A 362 16.83 9.03 -1.60
CA HIS A 362 16.19 9.80 -0.53
C HIS A 362 16.39 9.20 0.87
N GLY A 363 17.22 8.15 1.02
CA GLY A 363 17.54 7.55 2.32
C GLY A 363 16.47 6.62 2.88
N LEU A 364 15.61 6.07 2.02
CA LEU A 364 14.57 5.10 2.39
C LEU A 364 15.07 3.66 2.17
N SER A 365 14.90 2.80 3.17
CA SER A 365 15.28 1.38 3.13
C SER A 365 14.12 0.53 2.57
N PRO A 366 14.30 -0.19 1.44
CA PRO A 366 13.23 -0.99 0.86
C PRO A 366 13.03 -2.34 1.58
N LEU A 367 11.80 -2.62 1.98
CA LEU A 367 11.26 -3.95 2.25
C LEU A 367 10.52 -4.41 0.99
N GLU A 368 11.11 -5.37 0.28
CA GLU A 368 10.55 -5.91 -0.96
C GLU A 368 9.65 -7.11 -0.66
N VAL A 369 8.44 -7.12 -1.24
CA VAL A 369 7.44 -8.19 -1.04
C VAL A 369 7.40 -9.12 -2.24
N ILE A 370 7.48 -10.43 -2.00
CA ILE A 370 7.27 -11.43 -3.06
C ILE A 370 5.76 -11.58 -3.30
N SER A 371 5.33 -11.32 -4.52
CA SER A 371 3.95 -11.51 -4.98
C SER A 371 3.68 -12.96 -5.44
N PRO A 372 2.42 -13.30 -5.79
CA PRO A 372 2.08 -14.57 -6.40
C PRO A 372 2.96 -14.94 -7.60
N ALA A 373 3.12 -16.24 -7.84
CA ALA A 373 3.95 -16.74 -8.93
C ALA A 373 3.33 -16.42 -10.32
N PRO A 374 4.13 -16.33 -11.39
CA PRO A 374 3.63 -16.19 -12.75
C PRO A 374 2.93 -17.46 -13.26
N GLU A 375 1.98 -17.29 -14.18
CA GLU A 375 1.20 -18.41 -14.74
C GLU A 375 2.06 -19.58 -15.27
N TRP A 376 3.18 -19.25 -15.91
CA TRP A 376 4.09 -20.30 -16.43
C TRP A 376 4.71 -21.16 -15.33
N ALA A 377 4.80 -20.68 -14.10
CA ALA A 377 5.34 -21.42 -12.95
C ALA A 377 4.26 -22.18 -12.18
N MET A 378 2.98 -21.86 -12.39
CA MET A 378 1.86 -22.44 -11.65
C MET A 378 1.20 -23.61 -12.37
N THR A 379 0.41 -24.37 -11.63
CA THR A 379 -0.61 -25.29 -12.12
C THR A 379 -1.91 -25.01 -11.37
N ALA A 380 -3.04 -25.51 -11.88
CA ALA A 380 -4.30 -25.38 -11.17
C ALA A 380 -4.28 -25.93 -9.73
N ALA A 381 -3.37 -26.86 -9.45
CA ALA A 381 -3.19 -27.45 -8.11
C ALA A 381 -2.24 -26.65 -7.20
N SER A 382 -1.44 -25.73 -7.73
CA SER A 382 -0.43 -24.99 -6.96
C SER A 382 -0.75 -23.50 -6.78
N LEU A 383 -1.80 -22.97 -7.39
CA LEU A 383 -2.17 -21.55 -7.28
C LEU A 383 -2.19 -21.05 -5.83
N PRO A 384 -1.68 -19.87 -5.56
CA PRO A 384 -0.91 -18.95 -6.40
C PRO A 384 0.62 -19.22 -6.33
N LEU A 385 1.05 -20.39 -5.84
CA LEU A 385 2.44 -20.76 -5.66
C LEU A 385 3.00 -21.45 -6.90
N PRO A 386 4.34 -21.44 -7.09
CA PRO A 386 4.95 -22.20 -8.16
C PRO A 386 4.80 -23.71 -7.90
N ALA A 387 4.52 -24.47 -8.95
CA ALA A 387 4.41 -25.93 -8.88
C ALA A 387 5.76 -26.63 -8.57
N ASP A 388 6.85 -25.92 -8.83
CA ASP A 388 8.21 -26.34 -8.50
C ASP A 388 8.90 -25.26 -7.66
N LEU A 389 9.18 -25.57 -6.41
CA LEU A 389 9.75 -24.61 -5.44
C LEU A 389 11.14 -24.10 -5.82
N ARG A 390 11.83 -24.74 -6.77
CA ARG A 390 13.09 -24.24 -7.32
C ARG A 390 12.90 -22.92 -8.05
N HIS A 391 11.68 -22.61 -8.54
CA HIS A 391 11.37 -21.29 -9.10
C HIS A 391 11.32 -20.24 -7.99
N ALA A 392 10.69 -20.53 -6.84
CA ALA A 392 10.66 -19.63 -5.69
C ALA A 392 12.07 -19.30 -5.19
N TYR A 393 12.90 -20.33 -5.01
CA TYR A 393 14.31 -20.17 -4.63
C TYR A 393 15.07 -19.26 -5.61
N ARG A 394 14.98 -19.50 -6.91
CA ARG A 394 15.71 -18.69 -7.92
C ARG A 394 15.22 -17.26 -7.96
N TYR A 395 13.90 -17.05 -7.91
CA TYR A 395 13.34 -15.71 -7.93
C TYR A 395 13.73 -14.91 -6.66
N ALA A 396 13.58 -15.51 -5.48
CA ALA A 396 13.96 -14.88 -4.21
C ALA A 396 15.46 -14.53 -4.18
N ARG A 397 16.32 -15.46 -4.67
CA ARG A 397 17.75 -15.19 -4.82
C ARG A 397 18.03 -14.04 -5.79
N ARG A 398 17.33 -13.97 -6.91
CA ARG A 398 17.44 -12.88 -7.88
C ARG A 398 16.99 -11.55 -7.26
N LEU A 399 15.89 -11.52 -6.52
CA LEU A 399 15.40 -10.36 -5.82
C LEU A 399 16.41 -9.87 -4.77
N ALA A 400 16.91 -10.77 -3.93
CA ALA A 400 17.90 -10.47 -2.90
C ALA A 400 19.22 -9.94 -3.47
N SER A 401 19.66 -10.44 -4.65
CA SER A 401 20.87 -9.96 -5.33
C SER A 401 20.78 -8.49 -5.81
N ARG A 402 19.62 -7.86 -5.70
CA ARG A 402 19.42 -6.44 -5.96
C ARG A 402 19.63 -5.58 -4.70
N HIS A 403 20.02 -6.22 -3.61
CA HIS A 403 20.34 -5.64 -2.30
C HIS A 403 19.21 -4.80 -1.69
N PRO A 404 17.95 -5.28 -1.59
CA PRO A 404 16.97 -4.64 -0.73
C PRO A 404 17.46 -4.70 0.73
N ALA A 405 16.91 -3.88 1.62
CA ALA A 405 17.23 -3.97 3.04
C ALA A 405 16.59 -5.22 3.68
N ALA A 406 15.41 -5.61 3.17
CA ALA A 406 14.71 -6.80 3.60
C ALA A 406 13.85 -7.39 2.47
N VAL A 407 13.53 -8.68 2.55
CA VAL A 407 12.61 -9.39 1.63
C VAL A 407 11.52 -10.06 2.44
N GLN A 408 10.27 -9.67 2.22
CA GLN A 408 9.07 -10.30 2.79
C GLN A 408 8.56 -11.38 1.85
N LEU A 409 8.39 -12.58 2.39
CA LEU A 409 8.23 -13.79 1.58
C LEU A 409 6.81 -14.02 1.04
N SER A 410 5.85 -13.18 1.39
CA SER A 410 4.49 -13.15 0.82
C SER A 410 3.66 -12.03 1.49
N ASN A 411 2.48 -11.75 0.92
CA ASN A 411 1.47 -10.88 1.49
C ASN A 411 0.20 -11.67 1.79
N GLU A 412 -0.32 -11.56 3.01
CA GLU A 412 -1.64 -12.04 3.48
C GLU A 412 -2.10 -13.39 2.88
N PRO A 413 -1.31 -14.47 3.04
CA PRO A 413 -1.69 -15.76 2.44
C PRO A 413 -2.90 -16.40 3.16
N ASP A 414 -3.32 -15.84 4.27
CA ASP A 414 -4.39 -16.31 5.15
C ASP A 414 -5.77 -15.72 4.83
N VAL A 415 -5.88 -14.76 3.90
CA VAL A 415 -7.17 -14.11 3.58
C VAL A 415 -7.66 -14.30 2.15
N ASP A 416 -6.85 -14.83 1.25
CA ASP A 416 -7.26 -15.04 -0.14
C ASP A 416 -7.74 -16.47 -0.37
N VAL A 417 -9.00 -16.63 -0.79
CA VAL A 417 -9.60 -17.94 -1.14
C VAL A 417 -8.85 -18.67 -2.26
N THR A 418 -8.10 -17.96 -3.08
CA THR A 418 -7.25 -18.54 -4.12
C THR A 418 -5.89 -18.93 -3.60
N SER A 419 -5.54 -18.60 -2.34
CA SER A 419 -4.30 -18.98 -1.69
C SER A 419 -4.16 -20.49 -1.54
N SER A 420 -2.93 -20.94 -1.44
CA SER A 420 -2.59 -22.34 -1.17
C SER A 420 -2.89 -22.71 0.28
N THR A 421 -2.86 -24.01 0.58
CA THR A 421 -2.90 -24.48 1.97
C THR A 421 -1.66 -24.02 2.76
N ALA A 422 -1.80 -23.91 4.07
CA ALA A 422 -0.74 -23.41 4.95
C ALA A 422 0.56 -24.21 4.89
N ASP A 423 0.48 -25.55 4.71
CA ASP A 423 1.66 -26.44 4.55
C ASP A 423 2.39 -26.19 3.22
N ALA A 424 1.64 -26.01 2.13
CA ALA A 424 2.22 -25.69 0.83
C ALA A 424 2.88 -24.30 0.87
N HIS A 425 2.23 -23.33 1.54
CA HIS A 425 2.80 -22.01 1.73
C HIS A 425 4.06 -22.03 2.59
N ALA A 426 4.08 -22.84 3.66
CA ALA A 426 5.27 -23.03 4.49
C ALA A 426 6.45 -23.62 3.70
N ALA A 427 6.21 -24.58 2.80
CA ALA A 427 7.25 -25.11 1.93
C ALA A 427 7.79 -24.04 0.95
N PHE A 428 6.90 -23.19 0.41
CA PHE A 428 7.28 -22.03 -0.42
C PHE A 428 8.16 -21.06 0.37
N VAL A 429 7.76 -20.68 1.59
CA VAL A 429 8.49 -19.78 2.49
C VAL A 429 9.91 -20.29 2.73
N LYS A 430 10.08 -21.59 3.05
CA LYS A 430 11.40 -22.21 3.23
C LYS A 430 12.27 -22.11 1.97
N ALA A 431 11.71 -22.45 0.82
CA ALA A 431 12.46 -22.42 -0.45
C ALA A 431 12.88 -20.98 -0.82
N ALA A 432 11.98 -20.00 -0.65
CA ALA A 432 12.27 -18.60 -0.92
C ALA A 432 13.32 -18.04 0.06
N ALA A 433 13.19 -18.36 1.36
CA ALA A 433 14.16 -17.95 2.39
C ALA A 433 15.57 -18.49 2.09
N LEU A 434 15.68 -19.74 1.67
CA LEU A 434 16.95 -20.32 1.24
C LEU A 434 17.54 -19.59 0.03
N GLY A 435 16.69 -19.21 -0.92
CA GLY A 435 17.12 -18.40 -2.06
C GLY A 435 17.70 -17.04 -1.64
N VAL A 436 17.09 -16.38 -0.67
CA VAL A 436 17.61 -15.12 -0.10
C VAL A 436 18.93 -15.37 0.65
N ALA A 437 18.98 -16.42 1.47
CA ALA A 437 20.15 -16.76 2.28
C ALA A 437 21.40 -17.07 1.46
N ASP A 438 21.23 -17.63 0.27
CA ASP A 438 22.31 -18.01 -0.64
C ASP A 438 22.86 -16.85 -1.49
N THR A 439 22.59 -15.60 -1.10
CA THR A 439 23.20 -14.42 -1.74
C THR A 439 24.40 -13.94 -0.92
N PRO A 440 25.41 -13.33 -1.57
CA PRO A 440 26.43 -12.59 -0.85
C PRO A 440 25.76 -11.40 -0.12
N ASP A 441 26.06 -11.24 1.17
CA ASP A 441 25.46 -10.17 2.00
C ASP A 441 23.90 -10.18 1.94
N PRO A 442 23.28 -11.25 2.46
CA PRO A 442 21.85 -11.44 2.32
C PRO A 442 21.04 -10.36 3.08
N PRO A 443 19.97 -9.81 2.47
CA PRO A 443 19.03 -8.93 3.18
C PRO A 443 18.31 -9.70 4.30
N LEU A 444 17.60 -8.96 5.18
CA LEU A 444 16.74 -9.58 6.18
C LEU A 444 15.64 -10.39 5.50
N VAL A 445 15.40 -11.59 6.01
CA VAL A 445 14.26 -12.42 5.62
C VAL A 445 13.10 -12.14 6.55
N VAL A 446 11.99 -11.68 5.99
CA VAL A 446 10.78 -11.34 6.71
C VAL A 446 9.68 -12.36 6.37
N LEU A 447 9.06 -12.95 7.40
CA LEU A 447 7.93 -13.87 7.21
C LEU A 447 6.79 -13.20 6.42
N PRO A 448 5.87 -13.98 5.84
CA PRO A 448 4.64 -13.45 5.26
C PRO A 448 3.92 -12.53 6.25
N GLY A 449 3.41 -11.41 5.76
CA GLY A 449 2.52 -10.55 6.53
C GLY A 449 1.17 -11.24 6.72
N ILE A 450 0.92 -11.77 7.91
CA ILE A 450 -0.33 -12.45 8.25
C ILE A 450 -1.37 -11.41 8.63
N ALA A 451 -2.55 -11.46 7.99
CA ALA A 451 -3.64 -10.52 8.26
C ALA A 451 -4.30 -10.79 9.61
N GLN A 452 -4.40 -12.05 10.04
CA GLN A 452 -5.07 -12.46 11.26
C GLN A 452 -4.35 -13.63 11.93
N ALA A 453 -4.20 -13.55 13.26
CA ALA A 453 -3.83 -14.72 14.04
C ALA A 453 -4.93 -15.78 13.93
N GLY A 454 -4.56 -17.03 13.65
CA GLY A 454 -5.52 -18.11 13.49
C GLY A 454 -4.93 -19.42 13.03
N HIS A 455 -5.82 -20.36 12.68
CA HIS A 455 -5.41 -21.74 12.33
C HIS A 455 -4.45 -21.83 11.12
N PHE A 456 -4.58 -20.91 10.15
CA PHE A 456 -3.66 -20.88 9.02
C PHE A 456 -2.23 -20.57 9.48
N GLN A 457 -2.09 -19.52 10.30
CA GLN A 457 -0.80 -19.14 10.87
C GLN A 457 -0.24 -20.26 11.74
N ASP A 458 -1.06 -20.85 12.63
CA ASP A 458 -0.65 -21.94 13.51
C ASP A 458 -0.09 -23.13 12.72
N LEU A 459 -0.76 -23.53 11.62
CA LEU A 459 -0.31 -24.63 10.79
C LEU A 459 0.96 -24.27 9.99
N MET A 460 1.07 -23.05 9.49
CA MET A 460 2.28 -22.57 8.82
C MET A 460 3.47 -22.60 9.79
N LEU A 461 3.29 -22.10 11.02
CA LEU A 461 4.33 -22.11 12.06
C LEU A 461 4.71 -23.53 12.50
N ALA A 462 3.75 -24.46 12.57
CA ALA A 462 4.00 -25.87 12.84
C ALA A 462 4.92 -26.56 11.81
N ASN A 463 5.19 -25.92 10.69
CA ASN A 463 6.14 -26.33 9.66
C ASN A 463 7.54 -25.70 9.84
N ASP A 464 7.92 -25.22 11.01
CA ASP A 464 9.25 -24.70 11.37
C ASP A 464 9.71 -23.48 10.52
N VAL A 465 8.79 -22.64 10.02
CA VAL A 465 9.13 -21.51 9.13
C VAL A 465 9.90 -20.40 9.83
N VAL A 466 9.71 -20.22 11.15
CA VAL A 466 10.36 -19.17 11.96
C VAL A 466 11.89 -19.29 11.88
N ARG A 467 12.41 -20.51 11.86
CA ARG A 467 13.85 -20.77 11.78
C ARG A 467 14.50 -20.21 10.51
N TYR A 468 13.73 -19.98 9.46
CA TYR A 468 14.21 -19.47 8.18
C TYR A 468 14.18 -17.96 8.08
N ALA A 469 13.68 -17.26 9.10
CA ALA A 469 13.44 -15.82 9.05
C ALA A 469 14.26 -15.04 10.09
N ASP A 470 14.56 -13.79 9.77
CA ASP A 470 15.13 -12.81 10.68
C ASP A 470 14.05 -12.00 11.40
N VAL A 471 12.84 -11.96 10.84
CA VAL A 471 11.74 -11.09 11.27
C VAL A 471 10.41 -11.83 11.16
N TRP A 472 9.61 -11.70 12.22
CA TRP A 472 8.22 -12.12 12.27
C TRP A 472 7.32 -10.97 11.82
N ALA A 473 6.51 -11.16 10.78
CA ALA A 473 5.65 -10.13 10.25
C ALA A 473 4.17 -10.44 10.42
N PHE A 474 3.38 -9.39 10.62
CA PHE A 474 1.92 -9.44 10.71
C PHE A 474 1.30 -8.10 10.31
N HIS A 475 0.00 -8.10 10.10
CA HIS A 475 -0.81 -6.90 9.85
C HIS A 475 -1.77 -6.64 11.00
N GLY A 476 -2.19 -5.38 11.16
CA GLY A 476 -3.13 -4.98 12.20
C GLY A 476 -4.02 -3.85 11.72
N TYR A 477 -5.31 -4.16 11.49
CA TYR A 477 -6.33 -3.16 11.14
C TYR A 477 -7.42 -3.15 12.21
N PRO A 478 -7.95 -1.97 12.55
CA PRO A 478 -9.04 -1.85 13.51
C PRO A 478 -10.36 -2.27 12.90
N ASP A 479 -11.35 -2.57 13.75
CA ASP A 479 -12.73 -2.48 13.30
C ASP A 479 -13.03 -1.02 12.88
N PRO A 480 -13.72 -0.78 11.75
CA PRO A 480 -14.08 0.56 11.33
C PRO A 480 -14.80 1.40 12.39
N ALA A 481 -15.59 0.76 13.24
CA ALA A 481 -16.29 1.43 14.35
C ALA A 481 -15.34 1.85 15.48
N GLU A 482 -14.17 1.25 15.60
CA GLU A 482 -13.22 1.42 16.70
C GLU A 482 -12.04 2.35 16.37
N GLN A 483 -11.94 2.85 15.13
CA GLN A 483 -10.82 3.68 14.70
C GLN A 483 -10.62 4.97 15.52
N ASP A 484 -11.66 5.50 16.16
CA ASP A 484 -11.56 6.68 17.04
C ASP A 484 -11.61 6.34 18.53
N GLU A 485 -11.66 5.06 18.89
CA GLU A 485 -11.60 4.64 20.28
C GLU A 485 -10.19 4.86 20.88
N PRO A 486 -10.11 5.15 22.20
CA PRO A 486 -8.82 5.46 22.82
C PRO A 486 -7.92 4.25 23.04
N ALA A 487 -8.44 3.04 22.96
CA ALA A 487 -7.66 1.80 23.07
C ALA A 487 -7.57 1.11 21.71
N PHE A 488 -6.37 0.65 21.37
CA PHE A 488 -6.11 -0.13 20.16
C PHE A 488 -6.17 -1.63 20.53
N PRO A 489 -7.08 -2.41 20.01
CA PRO A 489 -7.12 -3.84 20.32
C PRO A 489 -5.98 -4.59 19.61
N GLY A 490 -5.22 -5.17 20.40
CA GLY A 490 -4.20 -6.11 20.56
C GLY A 490 -3.68 -7.02 19.46
N ALA A 491 -3.74 -6.74 18.13
CA ALA A 491 -3.05 -7.59 17.13
C ALA A 491 -1.55 -7.78 17.45
N ALA A 492 -0.89 -6.72 17.95
CA ALA A 492 0.51 -6.80 18.36
C ALA A 492 0.72 -7.66 19.61
N ASP A 493 -0.21 -7.60 20.59
CA ASP A 493 -0.16 -8.44 21.79
C ASP A 493 -0.43 -9.91 21.46
N GLU A 494 -1.41 -10.21 20.62
CA GLU A 494 -1.71 -11.58 20.15
C GLU A 494 -0.47 -12.22 19.48
N GLN A 495 0.20 -11.49 18.63
CA GLN A 495 1.40 -11.95 17.94
C GLN A 495 2.60 -12.09 18.90
N ARG A 496 2.71 -11.23 19.91
CA ARG A 496 3.70 -11.37 20.97
C ARG A 496 3.48 -12.65 21.78
N GLU A 497 2.25 -12.88 22.23
CA GLU A 497 1.89 -14.08 23.00
C GLU A 497 2.07 -15.37 22.20
N LEU A 498 1.80 -15.32 20.88
CA LEU A 498 2.04 -16.46 19.98
C LEU A 498 3.54 -16.76 19.87
N ALA A 499 4.37 -15.73 19.69
CA ALA A 499 5.82 -15.87 19.61
C ALA A 499 6.40 -16.44 20.93
N GLU A 500 5.96 -15.93 22.07
CA GLU A 500 6.34 -16.44 23.41
C GLU A 500 5.99 -17.92 23.60
N ARG A 501 4.77 -18.32 23.20
CA ARG A 501 4.35 -19.75 23.26
C ARG A 501 5.21 -20.68 22.41
N LEU A 502 5.80 -20.17 21.35
CA LEU A 502 6.65 -20.93 20.43
C LEU A 502 8.14 -20.80 20.76
N GLY A 503 8.52 -20.05 21.80
CA GLY A 503 9.92 -19.81 22.15
C GLY A 503 10.66 -19.01 21.05
N ALA A 504 9.97 -18.09 20.40
CA ALA A 504 10.48 -17.20 19.36
C ALA A 504 10.34 -15.72 19.74
N ASP A 505 10.36 -15.44 21.05
CA ASP A 505 10.23 -14.09 21.64
C ASP A 505 11.43 -13.20 21.33
N ASP A 506 12.57 -13.78 21.01
CA ASP A 506 13.78 -13.09 20.54
C ASP A 506 13.72 -12.66 19.07
N VAL A 507 12.77 -13.18 18.26
CA VAL A 507 12.60 -12.79 16.85
C VAL A 507 11.86 -11.45 16.76
N PRO A 508 12.46 -10.41 16.15
CA PRO A 508 11.83 -9.10 16.04
C PRO A 508 10.49 -9.15 15.31
N ARG A 509 9.48 -8.53 15.87
CA ARG A 509 8.16 -8.44 15.24
C ARG A 509 8.02 -7.12 14.48
N TRP A 510 7.59 -7.22 13.22
CA TRP A 510 7.25 -6.07 12.38
C TRP A 510 5.77 -6.10 12.04
N MET A 511 5.06 -5.02 12.36
CA MET A 511 3.73 -4.80 11.83
C MET A 511 3.86 -4.17 10.45
N THR A 512 3.82 -5.01 9.41
CA THR A 512 4.14 -4.60 8.04
C THR A 512 2.97 -3.91 7.32
N GLU A 513 1.78 -3.95 7.92
CA GLU A 513 0.65 -3.08 7.58
C GLU A 513 -0.15 -2.72 8.82
N CYS A 514 -0.50 -1.45 8.95
CA CYS A 514 -1.57 -0.96 9.78
C CYS A 514 -2.09 0.34 9.19
N GLY A 515 -3.38 0.66 9.38
CA GLY A 515 -3.95 1.86 8.80
C GLY A 515 -5.37 2.13 9.24
N ALA A 516 -5.80 3.38 9.14
CA ALA A 516 -7.18 3.78 9.22
C ALA A 516 -7.75 3.94 7.81
N PHE A 517 -8.97 3.49 7.60
CA PHE A 517 -9.63 3.50 6.31
C PHE A 517 -11.07 4.00 6.42
N PHE A 518 -11.52 4.72 5.40
CA PHE A 518 -12.82 5.38 5.40
C PHE A 518 -13.57 5.10 4.11
N ALA A 519 -14.83 4.67 4.24
CA ALA A 519 -15.71 4.49 3.10
C ALA A 519 -16.01 5.87 2.49
N VAL A 520 -15.41 6.13 1.34
CA VAL A 520 -15.66 7.33 0.53
C VAL A 520 -15.78 6.92 -0.93
N ARG A 521 -16.56 7.67 -1.69
CA ARG A 521 -16.64 7.42 -3.14
C ARG A 521 -15.31 7.79 -3.80
N PRO A 522 -14.90 7.08 -4.86
CA PRO A 522 -13.80 7.53 -5.69
C PRO A 522 -14.02 9.00 -6.11
N GLY A 523 -12.97 9.80 -6.02
CA GLY A 523 -13.08 11.22 -6.36
C GLY A 523 -13.54 12.15 -5.24
N VAL A 524 -13.90 11.61 -4.07
CA VAL A 524 -14.29 12.41 -2.89
C VAL A 524 -13.15 12.37 -1.87
N ASP A 525 -12.77 13.54 -1.37
CA ASP A 525 -11.77 13.64 -0.31
C ASP A 525 -12.34 13.27 1.06
N LEU A 526 -11.46 12.86 1.98
CA LEU A 526 -11.83 12.68 3.39
C LEU A 526 -12.34 13.99 3.97
N THR A 527 -13.44 13.92 4.71
CA THR A 527 -13.93 15.06 5.50
C THR A 527 -12.91 15.45 6.58
N PRO A 528 -12.89 16.71 7.07
CA PRO A 528 -12.01 17.11 8.16
C PRO A 528 -12.11 16.22 9.41
N ALA A 529 -13.31 15.71 9.71
CA ALA A 529 -13.52 14.79 10.83
C ALA A 529 -12.83 13.44 10.60
N GLN A 530 -12.95 12.86 9.40
CA GLN A 530 -12.26 11.61 9.03
C GLN A 530 -10.73 11.79 9.02
N GLN A 531 -10.24 12.93 8.51
CA GLN A 531 -8.82 13.27 8.54
C GLN A 531 -8.29 13.36 9.98
N ALA A 532 -9.06 13.92 10.90
CA ALA A 532 -8.69 14.00 12.31
C ALA A 532 -8.66 12.60 12.96
N VAL A 533 -9.62 11.73 12.65
CA VAL A 533 -9.60 10.32 13.12
C VAL A 533 -8.36 9.61 12.59
N GLN A 534 -8.03 9.74 11.31
CA GLN A 534 -6.86 9.14 10.71
C GLN A 534 -5.56 9.58 11.41
N ALA A 535 -5.42 10.90 11.68
CA ALA A 535 -4.25 11.45 12.36
C ALA A 535 -4.08 10.89 13.78
N ARG A 536 -5.16 10.84 14.55
CA ARG A 536 -5.16 10.27 15.91
C ARG A 536 -4.84 8.79 15.92
N TYR A 537 -5.51 8.04 15.04
CA TYR A 537 -5.31 6.60 14.93
C TYR A 537 -3.87 6.26 14.57
N LEU A 538 -3.26 6.99 13.62
CA LEU A 538 -1.86 6.79 13.25
C LEU A 538 -0.95 6.88 14.48
N VAL A 539 -1.05 7.97 15.25
CA VAL A 539 -0.18 8.15 16.42
C VAL A 539 -0.42 7.06 17.45
N ARG A 540 -1.68 6.77 17.78
CA ARG A 540 -2.04 5.78 18.80
C ARG A 540 -1.58 4.39 18.41
N SER A 541 -1.91 3.92 17.20
CA SER A 541 -1.54 2.58 16.74
C SER A 541 -0.03 2.37 16.69
N MET A 542 0.72 3.40 16.27
CA MET A 542 2.18 3.34 16.25
C MET A 542 2.76 3.29 17.67
N VAL A 543 2.24 4.10 18.59
CA VAL A 543 2.69 4.14 19.99
C VAL A 543 2.39 2.83 20.70
N GLU A 544 1.18 2.31 20.58
CA GLU A 544 0.78 1.06 21.23
C GLU A 544 1.51 -0.16 20.65
N GLY A 545 1.72 -0.19 19.35
CA GLY A 545 2.51 -1.25 18.75
C GLY A 545 3.97 -1.23 19.18
N LEU A 546 4.58 -0.04 19.37
CA LEU A 546 5.92 0.05 19.99
C LEU A 546 5.91 -0.42 21.44
N ALA A 547 4.87 -0.08 22.20
CA ALA A 547 4.68 -0.51 23.58
C ALA A 547 4.48 -2.04 23.68
N ALA A 548 3.83 -2.67 22.70
CA ALA A 548 3.71 -4.13 22.60
C ALA A 548 5.01 -4.82 22.13
N GLY A 549 6.07 -4.06 21.87
CA GLY A 549 7.39 -4.58 21.51
C GLY A 549 7.63 -4.79 20.02
N ASN A 550 6.86 -4.15 19.16
CA ASN A 550 7.17 -4.16 17.74
C ASN A 550 8.49 -3.45 17.47
N ALA A 551 9.38 -4.10 16.72
CA ALA A 551 10.64 -3.51 16.32
C ALA A 551 10.46 -2.46 15.19
N ARG A 552 9.50 -2.69 14.28
CA ARG A 552 9.11 -1.75 13.21
C ARG A 552 7.64 -1.82 12.89
N GLN A 553 7.13 -0.72 12.33
CA GLN A 553 5.75 -0.60 11.94
C GLN A 553 5.62 0.20 10.64
N PHE A 554 4.72 -0.24 9.75
CA PHE A 554 4.53 0.33 8.43
C PHE A 554 3.08 0.80 8.27
N TRP A 555 2.90 2.08 8.03
CA TRP A 555 1.59 2.63 7.74
C TRP A 555 1.11 2.25 6.34
N PHE A 556 -0.15 1.91 6.20
CA PHE A 556 -0.82 1.67 4.92
C PHE A 556 -1.87 2.75 4.67
N ALA A 557 -1.73 3.63 3.65
CA ALA A 557 -0.67 3.73 2.68
C ALA A 557 -0.14 5.17 2.59
N GLY A 558 1.09 5.35 2.07
CA GLY A 558 1.70 6.67 1.84
C GLY A 558 1.05 7.44 0.70
N PRO A 559 0.99 6.88 -0.53
CA PRO A 559 0.36 7.55 -1.65
C PRO A 559 -1.16 7.61 -1.45
N PRO A 560 -1.84 8.46 -2.22
CA PRO A 560 -3.29 8.37 -2.29
C PRO A 560 -3.69 6.98 -2.78
N LEU A 561 -4.54 6.32 -2.02
CA LEU A 561 -5.01 4.97 -2.35
C LEU A 561 -6.48 4.84 -2.02
N HIS A 562 -7.26 4.49 -3.02
CA HIS A 562 -8.63 4.08 -2.89
C HIS A 562 -8.72 2.60 -3.28
N ASP A 563 -8.97 1.73 -2.33
CA ASP A 563 -9.00 0.28 -2.51
C ASP A 563 -10.34 -0.26 -2.01
N ASP A 564 -11.05 -0.98 -2.88
CA ASP A 564 -12.34 -1.63 -2.60
C ASP A 564 -13.39 -0.74 -1.86
N GLY A 565 -13.50 0.51 -2.29
CA GLY A 565 -14.49 1.47 -1.75
C GLY A 565 -14.05 2.23 -0.51
N VAL A 566 -12.79 2.06 -0.05
CA VAL A 566 -12.25 2.78 1.10
C VAL A 566 -10.95 3.50 0.77
N TYR A 567 -10.70 4.61 1.45
CA TYR A 567 -9.52 5.46 1.27
C TYR A 567 -8.52 5.27 2.43
N PHE A 568 -7.24 5.11 2.12
CA PHE A 568 -6.16 4.86 3.07
C PHE A 568 -5.07 5.94 3.11
N GLY A 569 -4.89 6.69 2.02
CA GLY A 569 -3.71 7.51 1.76
C GLY A 569 -3.39 8.56 2.84
N LEU A 570 -2.11 8.83 3.05
CA LEU A 570 -1.61 9.98 3.82
C LEU A 570 -1.60 11.27 3.01
N LEU A 571 -1.67 11.16 1.69
CA LEU A 571 -1.73 12.27 0.76
C LEU A 571 -3.11 12.34 0.11
N SER A 572 -3.59 13.55 -0.17
CA SER A 572 -4.82 13.76 -0.95
C SER A 572 -4.62 13.29 -2.39
N ARG A 573 -5.69 13.25 -3.18
CA ARG A 573 -5.65 12.94 -4.62
C ARG A 573 -4.66 13.80 -5.41
N GLU A 574 -4.44 15.01 -4.98
CA GLU A 574 -3.48 15.94 -5.60
C GLU A 574 -2.05 15.77 -5.03
N PHE A 575 -1.79 14.69 -4.27
CA PHE A 575 -0.53 14.44 -3.57
C PHE A 575 -0.18 15.51 -2.54
N GLN A 576 -1.15 16.14 -1.93
CA GLN A 576 -0.95 17.10 -0.86
C GLN A 576 -1.09 16.44 0.51
N PRO A 577 -0.31 16.84 1.52
CA PRO A 577 -0.26 16.17 2.82
C PRO A 577 -1.55 16.35 3.61
N LEU A 578 -2.20 15.25 3.99
CA LEU A 578 -3.32 15.22 4.93
C LEU A 578 -2.83 15.33 6.38
N PRO A 579 -3.67 15.63 7.37
CA PRO A 579 -3.27 15.76 8.78
C PRO A 579 -2.47 14.58 9.34
N ALA A 580 -2.81 13.35 8.94
CA ALA A 580 -2.07 12.15 9.38
C ALA A 580 -0.60 12.15 8.93
N TYR A 581 -0.27 12.76 7.78
CA TYR A 581 1.10 12.97 7.34
C TYR A 581 1.89 13.85 8.34
N SER A 582 1.31 14.97 8.78
CA SER A 582 1.96 15.87 9.75
C SER A 582 2.05 15.25 11.14
N ALA A 583 1.04 14.50 11.55
CA ALA A 583 1.04 13.75 12.81
C ALA A 583 2.14 12.66 12.79
N CYS A 584 2.34 11.98 11.66
CA CYS A 584 3.44 11.04 11.47
C CYS A 584 4.80 11.75 11.58
N ALA A 585 4.96 12.92 10.95
CA ALA A 585 6.20 13.70 11.04
C ALA A 585 6.52 14.14 12.49
N ALA A 586 5.51 14.52 13.27
CA ALA A 586 5.66 14.82 14.69
C ALA A 586 6.09 13.57 15.48
N LEU A 587 5.39 12.46 15.30
CA LEU A 587 5.69 11.18 15.94
C LEU A 587 7.14 10.73 15.66
N THR A 588 7.52 10.69 14.40
CA THR A 588 8.84 10.20 13.98
C THR A 588 9.98 11.10 14.45
N SER A 589 9.75 12.41 14.53
CA SER A 589 10.75 13.35 15.06
C SER A 589 11.00 13.19 16.55
N LEU A 590 10.00 12.74 17.30
CA LEU A 590 10.06 12.56 18.76
C LEU A 590 10.39 11.12 19.17
N LEU A 591 9.91 10.13 18.43
CA LEU A 591 9.99 8.71 18.78
C LEU A 591 10.78 7.85 17.78
N GLY A 592 11.43 8.41 16.77
CA GLY A 592 12.05 7.64 15.67
C GLY A 592 13.00 6.53 16.15
N GLU A 593 13.80 6.80 17.18
CA GLU A 593 14.73 5.86 17.81
C GLU A 593 14.37 5.53 19.27
N ALA A 594 13.24 6.03 19.76
CA ALA A 594 12.90 5.87 21.17
C ALA A 594 12.60 4.41 21.52
N HIS A 595 12.98 3.97 22.69
CA HIS A 595 12.67 2.66 23.25
C HIS A 595 11.53 2.79 24.29
N PHE A 596 10.68 1.79 24.35
CA PHE A 596 9.58 1.75 25.32
C PHE A 596 10.12 1.54 26.73
N VAL A 597 9.69 2.38 27.67
CA VAL A 597 10.06 2.31 29.09
C VAL A 597 8.93 1.64 29.89
N GLY A 598 7.69 2.02 29.64
CA GLY A 598 6.54 1.46 30.36
C GLY A 598 5.27 2.30 30.19
N PRO A 599 4.12 1.78 30.65
CA PRO A 599 2.89 2.56 30.73
C PRO A 599 3.05 3.66 31.80
N VAL A 600 2.50 4.85 31.53
CA VAL A 600 2.51 5.96 32.49
C VAL A 600 1.53 5.66 33.63
N SER A 601 2.04 5.58 34.83
CA SER A 601 1.24 5.33 36.06
C SER A 601 0.60 6.62 36.61
N GLY A 602 -0.47 6.46 37.41
CA GLY A 602 -1.10 7.57 38.11
C GLY A 602 -1.91 8.53 37.25
N LEU A 603 -2.25 8.15 36.02
CA LEU A 603 -3.11 8.94 35.13
C LEU A 603 -4.56 8.98 35.67
N PRO A 604 -5.31 10.07 35.40
CA PRO A 604 -6.74 10.13 35.65
C PRO A 604 -7.50 9.04 34.88
N ALA A 605 -8.64 8.60 35.42
CA ALA A 605 -9.49 7.60 34.76
C ALA A 605 -9.84 8.01 33.32
N GLY A 606 -9.67 7.09 32.39
CA GLY A 606 -9.93 7.32 30.96
C GLY A 606 -8.79 8.01 30.19
N ALA A 607 -7.66 8.28 30.84
CA ALA A 607 -6.42 8.69 30.17
C ALA A 607 -5.52 7.47 29.96
N VAL A 608 -4.86 7.46 28.81
CA VAL A 608 -3.87 6.44 28.40
C VAL A 608 -2.53 7.13 28.18
N GLY A 609 -1.45 6.48 28.54
CA GLY A 609 -0.11 7.05 28.38
C GLY A 609 0.99 6.01 28.33
N PHE A 610 1.98 6.26 27.50
CA PHE A 610 3.16 5.43 27.30
C PHE A 610 4.41 6.28 27.38
N GLU A 611 5.42 5.79 28.07
CA GLU A 611 6.72 6.47 28.26
C GLU A 611 7.80 5.80 27.42
N PHE A 612 8.56 6.62 26.74
CA PHE A 612 9.68 6.22 25.89
C PHE A 612 10.94 6.99 26.28
N GLY A 613 12.07 6.29 26.30
CA GLY A 613 13.38 6.91 26.39
C GLY A 613 13.88 7.30 25.00
N SER A 614 14.18 8.57 24.76
CA SER A 614 14.77 8.98 23.49
C SER A 614 16.29 8.80 23.49
N GLY A 615 16.89 8.55 22.31
CA GLY A 615 18.35 8.51 22.15
C GLY A 615 19.07 9.83 22.48
N ARG A 616 18.30 10.89 22.81
CA ARG A 616 18.81 12.21 23.14
C ARG A 616 18.90 12.47 24.66
N GLY A 617 18.63 11.46 25.50
CA GLY A 617 18.59 11.61 26.96
C GLY A 617 17.34 12.32 27.46
N GLU A 618 16.22 12.13 26.76
CA GLU A 618 14.93 12.68 27.13
C GLU A 618 13.94 11.54 27.39
N SER A 619 12.96 11.74 28.27
CA SER A 619 11.75 10.94 28.38
C SER A 619 10.65 11.61 27.55
N VAL A 620 10.00 10.85 26.72
CA VAL A 620 8.84 11.28 25.93
C VAL A 620 7.62 10.47 26.37
N ARG A 621 6.64 11.12 27.00
CA ARG A 621 5.36 10.52 27.32
C ARG A 621 4.34 10.91 26.27
N VAL A 622 3.70 9.94 25.66
CA VAL A 622 2.59 10.16 24.72
C VAL A 622 1.29 9.87 25.43
N LEU A 623 0.42 10.88 25.52
CA LEU A 623 -0.79 10.86 26.34
C LEU A 623 -2.01 11.18 25.50
N TRP A 624 -3.14 10.47 25.73
CA TRP A 624 -4.45 10.81 25.19
C TRP A 624 -5.57 10.37 26.12
N ALA A 625 -6.80 10.86 25.92
CA ALA A 625 -7.96 10.51 26.73
C ALA A 625 -9.26 10.62 25.92
N ALA A 626 -10.24 9.77 26.22
CA ALA A 626 -11.55 9.81 25.57
C ALA A 626 -12.30 11.13 25.83
N LYS A 627 -12.09 11.72 27.02
CA LYS A 627 -12.63 13.03 27.43
C LYS A 627 -11.52 13.92 27.95
N PRO A 628 -11.62 15.25 27.78
CA PRO A 628 -10.60 16.16 28.27
C PRO A 628 -10.31 15.97 29.77
N VAL A 629 -9.05 15.77 30.11
CA VAL A 629 -8.54 15.67 31.50
C VAL A 629 -7.30 16.54 31.65
N ARG A 630 -7.05 17.10 32.84
CA ARG A 630 -5.83 17.86 33.14
C ARG A 630 -4.81 16.96 33.80
N ILE A 631 -3.59 17.03 33.32
CA ILE A 631 -2.47 16.22 33.82
C ILE A 631 -1.33 17.16 34.19
N PRO A 632 -0.80 17.10 35.43
CA PRO A 632 0.39 17.85 35.83
C PRO A 632 1.63 17.42 35.03
N VAL A 633 2.37 18.39 34.49
CA VAL A 633 3.57 18.17 33.69
C VAL A 633 4.67 19.19 34.04
N PRO A 634 5.06 19.30 35.29
CA PRO A 634 5.98 20.35 35.76
C PRO A 634 7.33 20.23 35.01
N GLY A 635 7.81 21.36 34.47
CA GLY A 635 9.12 21.45 33.81
C GLY A 635 9.22 20.73 32.46
N ALA A 636 8.11 20.22 31.92
CA ALA A 636 8.10 19.54 30.63
C ALA A 636 7.92 20.50 29.45
N THR A 637 8.44 20.12 28.31
CA THR A 637 8.06 20.67 27.01
C THR A 637 6.90 19.84 26.45
N VAL A 638 5.82 20.51 26.08
CA VAL A 638 4.63 19.83 25.51
C VAL A 638 4.52 20.13 24.03
N TYR A 639 4.23 19.07 23.25
CA TYR A 639 3.90 19.18 21.81
C TYR A 639 2.51 18.60 21.59
N ASP A 640 1.75 19.21 20.68
CA ASP A 640 0.48 18.65 20.22
C ASP A 640 0.69 17.54 19.19
N VAL A 641 -0.40 16.93 18.72
CA VAL A 641 -0.37 15.84 17.74
C VAL A 641 0.29 16.23 16.41
N MET A 642 0.32 17.51 16.07
CA MET A 642 0.94 18.07 14.87
C MET A 642 2.41 18.47 15.06
N GLY A 643 2.97 18.31 16.28
CA GLY A 643 4.33 18.69 16.61
C GLY A 643 4.51 20.17 16.94
N ARG A 644 3.43 20.91 17.16
CA ARG A 644 3.50 22.30 17.62
C ARG A 644 3.87 22.33 19.10
N ARG A 645 4.91 23.07 19.43
CA ARG A 645 5.34 23.28 20.81
C ARG A 645 4.39 24.27 21.51
N ALA A 646 3.95 23.94 22.71
CA ALA A 646 3.22 24.88 23.56
C ALA A 646 4.06 26.13 23.88
N ALA A 647 3.42 27.30 23.86
CA ALA A 647 4.09 28.60 23.97
C ALA A 647 4.78 28.85 25.33
N SER A 648 4.35 28.16 26.39
CA SER A 648 4.94 28.28 27.74
C SER A 648 5.06 26.91 28.37
N ALA A 649 6.08 26.73 29.25
CA ALA A 649 6.15 25.59 30.14
C ALA A 649 4.96 25.65 31.08
N SER A 650 3.90 24.89 30.77
CA SER A 650 2.72 24.78 31.60
C SER A 650 2.97 23.78 32.72
N ALA A 651 2.50 24.08 33.95
CA ALA A 651 2.51 23.09 35.01
C ALA A 651 1.51 21.94 34.75
N GLU A 652 0.55 22.17 33.86
CA GLU A 652 -0.49 21.21 33.48
C GLU A 652 -0.74 21.21 31.98
N VAL A 653 -1.15 20.09 31.45
CA VAL A 653 -1.63 19.93 30.06
C VAL A 653 -3.05 19.39 30.06
N THR A 654 -3.90 19.88 29.17
CA THR A 654 -5.19 19.27 28.86
C THR A 654 -4.99 18.18 27.82
N VAL A 655 -5.23 16.94 28.21
CA VAL A 655 -5.15 15.77 27.35
C VAL A 655 -6.56 15.43 26.89
N SER A 656 -6.73 15.19 25.61
CA SER A 656 -8.01 14.87 24.96
C SER A 656 -7.86 13.69 23.99
N ARG A 657 -8.76 13.55 23.03
CA ARG A 657 -8.63 12.51 21.98
C ARG A 657 -7.38 12.66 21.12
N ASP A 658 -6.93 13.89 20.87
CA ASP A 658 -5.68 14.12 20.16
C ASP A 658 -4.50 13.83 21.08
N PRO A 659 -3.57 12.94 20.66
CA PRO A 659 -2.37 12.66 21.44
C PRO A 659 -1.51 13.91 21.66
N VAL A 660 -0.91 14.01 22.84
CA VAL A 660 0.09 15.02 23.18
C VAL A 660 1.39 14.37 23.60
N TYR A 661 2.51 15.02 23.31
CA TYR A 661 3.84 14.57 23.70
C TYR A 661 4.36 15.44 24.82
N VAL A 662 4.74 14.82 25.91
CA VAL A 662 5.32 15.48 27.10
C VAL A 662 6.77 15.06 27.22
N VAL A 663 7.68 16.00 26.93
CA VAL A 663 9.12 15.76 26.86
C VAL A 663 9.79 16.35 28.10
N THR A 664 10.55 15.51 28.82
CA THR A 664 11.33 15.90 30.01
C THR A 664 12.77 15.44 29.86
N ALA A 665 13.73 16.27 30.26
CA ALA A 665 15.13 15.85 30.34
C ALA A 665 15.28 14.76 31.40
N THR A 666 16.02 13.70 31.09
CA THR A 666 16.37 12.63 32.04
C THR A 666 17.88 12.56 32.23
N ALA A 667 18.31 12.17 33.43
CA ALA A 667 19.74 11.92 33.70
C ALA A 667 20.21 10.52 33.22
N GLY A 668 19.36 9.80 32.46
CA GLY A 668 19.65 8.44 32.05
C GLY A 668 20.58 8.39 30.84
N HIS A 669 21.41 7.36 30.76
CA HIS A 669 22.21 7.05 29.57
C HIS A 669 21.28 6.48 28.49
N PRO A 670 21.49 6.83 27.21
CA PRO A 670 20.78 6.15 26.14
C PRO A 670 21.17 4.67 26.14
N GLU A 671 20.17 3.79 26.23
CA GLU A 671 20.43 2.38 26.00
C GLU A 671 20.84 2.18 24.53
N ALA A 672 21.91 1.41 24.35
CA ALA A 672 22.32 1.03 23.00
C ALA A 672 21.21 0.22 22.36
N HIS A 673 20.84 0.57 21.13
CA HIS A 673 19.94 -0.26 20.36
C HIS A 673 20.54 -1.67 20.24
N PRO A 674 19.77 -2.73 20.51
CA PRO A 674 20.27 -4.08 20.32
C PRO A 674 20.65 -4.26 18.85
N ALA A 675 21.73 -5.01 18.60
CA ALA A 675 22.13 -5.37 17.26
C ALA A 675 20.93 -6.03 16.54
N PRO A 676 20.77 -5.82 15.22
CA PRO A 676 19.72 -6.50 14.49
C PRO A 676 19.80 -8.01 14.71
N HIS A 677 18.66 -8.61 15.10
CA HIS A 677 18.56 -10.07 15.15
C HIS A 677 18.90 -10.65 13.79
N ARG A 678 19.68 -11.69 13.76
CA ARG A 678 19.96 -12.47 12.55
C ARG A 678 19.71 -13.94 12.88
N ARG A 679 18.94 -14.61 12.02
CA ARG A 679 18.72 -16.03 12.16
C ARG A 679 20.05 -16.77 12.20
N PRO A 680 20.15 -17.89 12.92
CA PRO A 680 21.32 -18.74 12.87
C PRO A 680 21.60 -19.24 11.44
N SER A 681 22.85 -19.57 11.15
CA SER A 681 23.19 -20.24 9.88
C SER A 681 22.40 -21.54 9.77
N LEU A 682 21.80 -21.76 8.60
CA LEU A 682 21.04 -22.97 8.32
C LEU A 682 21.97 -24.15 8.05
N SER A 683 21.66 -25.28 8.66
CA SER A 683 22.41 -26.55 8.47
C SER A 683 22.10 -27.18 7.09
N PRO A 684 22.89 -28.14 6.60
CA PRO A 684 22.55 -28.87 5.38
C PRO A 684 21.19 -29.57 5.43
N ALA A 685 20.73 -30.01 6.60
CA ALA A 685 19.42 -30.64 6.78
C ALA A 685 18.27 -29.62 6.60
N GLU A 686 18.48 -28.38 6.98
CA GLU A 686 17.53 -27.28 6.77
C GLU A 686 17.46 -26.80 5.31
N HIS A 687 18.42 -27.16 4.46
CA HIS A 687 18.37 -26.95 3.02
C HIS A 687 17.59 -28.05 2.27
N ILE A 688 17.07 -29.06 3.00
CA ILE A 688 16.15 -30.06 2.47
C ILE A 688 14.73 -29.62 2.79
N VAL A 689 13.91 -29.42 1.77
CA VAL A 689 12.51 -28.99 1.93
C VAL A 689 11.57 -30.09 1.47
N LEU A 690 10.64 -30.46 2.36
CA LEU A 690 9.58 -31.42 2.10
C LEU A 690 8.31 -30.68 1.70
N SER A 691 7.66 -31.10 0.61
CA SER A 691 6.41 -30.49 0.13
C SER A 691 5.40 -31.57 -0.24
N GLN A 692 4.26 -31.59 0.41
CA GLN A 692 3.18 -32.53 0.16
C GLN A 692 2.33 -32.06 -1.01
N ARG A 693 1.99 -32.98 -1.94
CA ARG A 693 1.12 -32.70 -3.07
C ARG A 693 -0.03 -33.71 -3.13
N TYR A 694 -1.23 -33.20 -3.10
CA TYR A 694 -2.47 -33.96 -3.15
C TYR A 694 -3.23 -33.73 -4.44
N PRO A 695 -3.99 -34.74 -4.95
CA PRO A 695 -4.75 -34.61 -6.22
C PRO A 695 -5.91 -33.62 -6.15
N ALA A 696 -6.42 -33.31 -4.94
CA ALA A 696 -7.53 -32.39 -4.77
C ALA A 696 -7.21 -31.36 -3.67
N ARG A 697 -7.34 -30.08 -4.01
CA ARG A 697 -7.51 -29.01 -3.03
C ARG A 697 -8.85 -29.15 -2.33
N ASN A 698 -9.00 -28.49 -1.24
CA ASN A 698 -10.21 -28.29 -0.45
C ASN A 698 -10.53 -29.34 0.52
N ALA A 699 -9.75 -29.39 1.49
CA ALA A 699 -10.21 -30.23 2.50
C ALA A 699 -10.94 -29.55 3.60
N ALA A 700 -10.40 -28.60 4.25
CA ALA A 700 -11.04 -27.99 5.38
C ALA A 700 -11.27 -26.51 5.08
N PRO A 701 -12.50 -26.01 5.15
CA PRO A 701 -12.70 -24.55 5.19
C PRO A 701 -11.97 -24.03 6.42
N ASN A 702 -11.35 -22.86 6.28
CA ASN A 702 -10.83 -22.17 7.43
C ASN A 702 -12.02 -21.79 8.33
N LYS A 703 -11.95 -22.15 9.61
CA LYS A 703 -13.05 -21.93 10.54
C LYS A 703 -13.06 -20.52 11.13
N ASP A 704 -12.01 -19.78 10.90
CA ASP A 704 -11.84 -18.47 11.53
C ASP A 704 -12.77 -17.42 10.91
N ASN A 705 -12.98 -17.47 9.58
CA ASN A 705 -13.76 -16.45 8.86
C ASN A 705 -14.76 -17.01 7.81
N GLY A 706 -15.07 -18.30 7.85
CA GLY A 706 -16.07 -18.91 6.97
C GLY A 706 -15.57 -19.31 5.59
N ASP A 707 -16.48 -19.36 4.58
CA ASP A 707 -16.18 -19.91 3.25
C ASP A 707 -15.27 -19.03 2.36
N ALA A 708 -14.89 -17.84 2.83
CA ALA A 708 -14.12 -16.86 2.07
C ALA A 708 -12.59 -16.98 2.24
N GLU A 709 -12.13 -17.95 3.00
CA GLU A 709 -10.72 -18.07 3.38
C GLU A 709 -10.00 -19.23 2.69
N PRO A 710 -8.65 -19.19 2.60
CA PRO A 710 -7.89 -20.28 2.03
C PRO A 710 -8.13 -21.60 2.77
N PRO A 711 -8.10 -22.73 2.06
CA PRO A 711 -8.30 -24.03 2.69
C PRO A 711 -7.13 -24.35 3.61
N LEU A 712 -7.41 -24.81 4.84
CA LEU A 712 -6.37 -25.23 5.79
C LEU A 712 -5.67 -26.52 5.36
N GLY A 713 -6.35 -27.42 4.64
CA GLY A 713 -5.79 -28.70 4.30
C GLY A 713 -6.51 -29.42 3.15
N TYR A 714 -6.67 -30.75 3.22
CA TYR A 714 -7.08 -31.59 2.08
C TYR A 714 -8.19 -32.57 2.43
N ARG A 715 -9.21 -32.70 1.56
CA ARG A 715 -10.22 -33.75 1.66
C ARG A 715 -9.81 -34.96 0.86
N LEU A 716 -9.63 -36.07 1.54
CA LEU A 716 -9.17 -37.32 0.97
C LEU A 716 -10.29 -38.35 0.90
N SER A 717 -10.29 -39.16 -0.15
CA SER A 717 -11.06 -40.41 -0.19
C SER A 717 -10.46 -41.40 0.81
N ARG A 718 -11.20 -42.46 1.15
CA ARG A 718 -10.73 -43.49 2.09
C ARG A 718 -9.36 -44.07 1.71
N ARG A 719 -9.05 -44.09 0.42
CA ARG A 719 -7.72 -44.41 -0.13
C ARG A 719 -7.38 -43.33 -1.15
N THR A 720 -6.29 -42.63 -0.92
CA THR A 720 -5.80 -41.53 -1.78
C THR A 720 -4.32 -41.67 -2.03
N ARG A 721 -3.89 -41.59 -3.28
CA ARG A 721 -2.49 -41.45 -3.65
C ARG A 721 -2.08 -39.96 -3.53
N MET A 722 -0.93 -39.72 -2.94
CA MET A 722 -0.30 -38.41 -2.87
C MET A 722 1.18 -38.50 -3.17
N SER A 723 1.80 -37.39 -3.52
CA SER A 723 3.23 -37.32 -3.75
C SER A 723 3.89 -36.43 -2.72
N LEU A 724 5.06 -36.79 -2.24
CA LEU A 724 5.96 -35.97 -1.45
C LEU A 724 7.15 -35.55 -2.30
N ASP A 725 7.31 -34.29 -2.55
CA ASP A 725 8.52 -33.76 -3.16
C ASP A 725 9.57 -33.49 -2.08
N VAL A 726 10.77 -33.98 -2.33
CA VAL A 726 11.97 -33.76 -1.52
C VAL A 726 12.92 -32.91 -2.33
N TYR A 727 13.07 -31.67 -1.91
CA TYR A 727 13.97 -30.70 -2.56
C TYR A 727 15.31 -30.65 -1.81
N ASN A 728 16.38 -30.56 -2.57
CA ASN A 728 17.73 -30.33 -2.06
C ASN A 728 18.27 -29.00 -2.60
N PHE A 729 18.36 -27.99 -1.76
CA PHE A 729 18.88 -26.67 -2.11
C PHE A 729 20.39 -26.52 -1.81
N THR A 730 21.07 -27.60 -1.45
CA THR A 730 22.54 -27.58 -1.32
C THR A 730 23.25 -27.75 -2.68
N SER A 731 24.54 -27.45 -2.71
CA SER A 731 25.39 -27.59 -3.90
C SER A 731 25.89 -29.02 -4.18
N THR A 732 25.55 -29.98 -3.31
CA THR A 732 25.98 -31.39 -3.43
C THR A 732 24.78 -32.32 -3.37
N SER A 733 24.93 -33.52 -3.96
CA SER A 733 23.92 -34.58 -3.83
C SER A 733 23.75 -34.99 -2.36
N ARG A 734 22.52 -35.27 -1.94
CA ARG A 734 22.19 -35.61 -0.55
C ARG A 734 21.36 -36.89 -0.48
N THR A 735 21.68 -37.76 0.43
CA THR A 735 20.86 -38.95 0.72
C THR A 735 19.93 -38.66 1.88
N VAL A 736 18.64 -38.64 1.62
CA VAL A 736 17.58 -38.32 2.58
C VAL A 736 16.77 -39.59 2.88
N THR A 737 16.47 -39.80 4.15
CA THR A 737 15.56 -40.88 4.58
C THR A 737 14.26 -40.28 5.10
N VAL A 738 13.16 -40.55 4.40
CA VAL A 738 11.82 -40.02 4.70
C VAL A 738 11.00 -41.00 5.54
N ARG A 739 10.19 -40.51 6.45
CA ARG A 739 9.21 -41.26 7.24
C ARG A 739 7.88 -40.51 7.28
N ALA A 740 6.79 -41.21 7.01
CA ALA A 740 5.44 -40.67 7.25
C ALA A 740 5.01 -40.96 8.69
N ARG A 741 4.33 -39.96 9.31
CA ARG A 741 3.72 -40.07 10.65
C ARG A 741 2.24 -39.67 10.56
N PRO A 742 1.38 -40.59 10.13
CA PRO A 742 -0.05 -40.33 10.04
C PRO A 742 -0.68 -40.26 11.44
N ALA A 743 -1.76 -39.47 11.57
CA ALA A 743 -2.58 -39.45 12.76
C ALA A 743 -3.26 -40.80 13.01
N GLU A 744 -3.79 -40.98 14.23
CA GLU A 744 -4.56 -42.18 14.60
C GLU A 744 -5.73 -42.42 13.62
N GLY A 745 -5.89 -43.68 13.21
CA GLY A 745 -6.89 -44.08 12.22
C GLY A 745 -6.47 -43.90 10.77
N TRP A 746 -5.30 -43.29 10.52
CA TRP A 746 -4.74 -43.14 9.19
C TRP A 746 -3.46 -44.00 9.04
N SER A 747 -3.18 -44.39 7.83
CA SER A 747 -1.92 -45.02 7.46
C SER A 747 -1.35 -44.41 6.20
N ALA A 748 -0.03 -44.36 6.10
CA ALA A 748 0.69 -43.89 4.92
C ALA A 748 1.69 -44.96 4.51
N ARG A 749 1.49 -45.50 3.32
CA ARG A 749 2.38 -46.54 2.75
C ARG A 749 3.16 -45.94 1.59
N ALA A 750 4.47 -46.01 1.67
CA ALA A 750 5.34 -45.62 0.58
C ALA A 750 5.20 -46.65 -0.59
N GLU A 751 5.11 -46.11 -1.80
CA GLU A 751 5.14 -46.91 -3.05
C GLU A 751 6.57 -46.96 -3.60
N ASP A 752 7.41 -45.98 -3.23
CA ASP A 752 8.82 -45.88 -3.59
C ASP A 752 9.75 -46.13 -2.41
N PRO A 753 11.06 -46.40 -2.64
CA PRO A 753 12.06 -46.43 -1.58
C PRO A 753 12.09 -45.10 -0.82
N THR A 754 12.01 -45.15 0.53
CA THR A 754 11.99 -43.95 1.37
C THR A 754 13.39 -43.37 1.63
N ARG A 755 14.46 -44.05 1.22
CA ARG A 755 15.82 -43.55 1.21
C ARG A 755 16.20 -43.19 -0.22
N VAL A 756 16.37 -41.91 -0.48
CA VAL A 756 16.57 -41.37 -1.82
C VAL A 756 17.77 -40.45 -1.87
N GLU A 757 18.49 -40.53 -2.98
CA GLU A 757 19.52 -39.55 -3.32
C GLU A 757 18.88 -38.40 -4.11
N VAL A 758 18.98 -37.19 -3.58
CA VAL A 758 18.45 -35.96 -4.20
C VAL A 758 19.62 -35.20 -4.78
N PRO A 759 19.66 -34.96 -6.09
CA PRO A 759 20.75 -34.22 -6.73
C PRO A 759 20.87 -32.78 -6.25
N PRO A 760 22.04 -32.12 -6.47
CA PRO A 760 22.23 -30.71 -6.11
C PRO A 760 21.18 -29.83 -6.80
N GLN A 761 20.61 -28.88 -6.07
CA GLN A 761 19.56 -27.97 -6.57
C GLN A 761 18.43 -28.76 -7.28
N GLY A 762 18.17 -30.00 -6.80
CA GLY A 762 17.30 -30.97 -7.42
C GLY A 762 16.03 -31.26 -6.62
N ARG A 763 15.20 -32.11 -7.20
CA ARG A 763 13.97 -32.61 -6.59
C ARG A 763 13.83 -34.10 -6.88
N MET A 764 13.40 -34.83 -5.88
CA MET A 764 12.90 -36.21 -6.02
C MET A 764 11.46 -36.26 -5.53
N THR A 765 10.63 -37.04 -6.22
CA THR A 765 9.21 -37.21 -5.86
C THR A 765 9.03 -38.67 -5.40
N LEU A 766 8.40 -38.80 -4.22
CA LEU A 766 8.06 -40.11 -3.63
C LEU A 766 6.54 -40.23 -3.57
N ASP A 767 6.00 -41.32 -4.03
CA ASP A 767 4.57 -41.59 -3.99
C ASP A 767 4.18 -42.39 -2.73
N PHE A 768 3.05 -42.00 -2.15
CA PHE A 768 2.45 -42.63 -1.00
C PHE A 768 0.97 -42.90 -1.23
N THR A 769 0.50 -44.03 -0.70
CA THR A 769 -0.92 -44.31 -0.54
C THR A 769 -1.32 -44.01 0.90
N ILE A 770 -2.22 -43.03 1.08
CA ILE A 770 -2.83 -42.68 2.36
C ILE A 770 -4.17 -43.40 2.46
N THR A 771 -4.38 -44.11 3.59
CA THR A 771 -5.61 -44.87 3.81
C THR A 771 -6.21 -44.54 5.17
N ALA A 772 -7.52 -44.23 5.20
CA ALA A 772 -8.28 -44.05 6.44
C ALA A 772 -8.97 -45.36 6.85
N THR A 773 -8.86 -45.73 8.14
CA THR A 773 -9.62 -46.85 8.71
C THR A 773 -11.10 -46.58 8.80
N SER A 774 -11.91 -47.57 9.16
CA SER A 774 -13.35 -47.45 9.32
C SER A 774 -13.76 -46.53 10.48
N GLY A 775 -12.87 -46.31 11.46
CA GLY A 775 -13.12 -45.47 12.64
C GLY A 775 -12.89 -43.98 12.41
N VAL A 776 -12.28 -43.58 11.30
CA VAL A 776 -12.04 -42.16 11.02
C VAL A 776 -13.35 -41.44 10.73
N LYS A 777 -13.65 -40.42 11.51
CA LYS A 777 -14.84 -39.57 11.32
C LYS A 777 -14.65 -38.66 10.10
N ARG A 778 -15.72 -38.50 9.31
CA ARG A 778 -15.73 -37.57 8.18
C ARG A 778 -15.64 -36.13 8.65
N ARG A 779 -15.00 -35.28 7.87
CA ARG A 779 -14.87 -33.82 8.10
C ARG A 779 -14.21 -33.46 9.45
N THR A 780 -13.42 -34.36 9.99
CA THR A 780 -12.58 -34.09 11.17
C THR A 780 -11.15 -33.89 10.73
N ASP A 781 -10.47 -32.90 11.25
CA ASP A 781 -9.11 -32.57 10.93
C ASP A 781 -8.14 -33.56 11.60
N HIS A 782 -7.23 -34.10 10.81
CA HIS A 782 -6.17 -34.97 11.25
C HIS A 782 -4.81 -34.47 10.72
N ARG A 783 -3.79 -34.50 11.55
CA ARG A 783 -2.43 -34.14 11.10
C ARG A 783 -1.81 -35.32 10.36
N LEU A 784 -1.20 -35.01 9.21
CA LEU A 784 -0.32 -35.90 8.47
C LEU A 784 1.04 -35.24 8.38
N GLU A 785 2.02 -35.85 9.04
CA GLU A 785 3.36 -35.34 9.13
C GLU A 785 4.32 -36.22 8.32
N PHE A 786 5.19 -35.61 7.55
CA PHE A 786 6.36 -36.22 6.95
C PHE A 786 7.62 -35.66 7.59
N THR A 787 8.45 -36.57 8.10
CA THR A 787 9.76 -36.26 8.68
C THR A 787 10.85 -36.88 7.81
N ALA A 788 12.04 -36.29 7.86
CA ALA A 788 13.20 -36.88 7.21
C ALA A 788 14.46 -36.68 8.04
N THR A 789 15.50 -37.46 7.69
CA THR A 789 16.84 -37.32 8.24
C THR A 789 17.87 -37.24 7.14
N LEU A 790 18.85 -36.36 7.32
CA LEU A 790 20.04 -36.21 6.50
C LEU A 790 21.27 -36.49 7.41
N ASP A 791 22.01 -37.55 7.15
CA ASP A 791 23.21 -37.90 7.92
C ASP A 791 22.99 -38.00 9.46
N GLY A 792 21.74 -38.39 9.86
CA GLY A 792 21.31 -38.45 11.26
C GLY A 792 20.73 -37.16 11.81
N GLU A 793 20.88 -36.03 11.13
CA GLU A 793 20.27 -34.74 11.49
C GLU A 793 18.81 -34.69 11.04
N LYS A 794 17.95 -34.08 11.85
CA LYS A 794 16.53 -33.98 11.56
C LYS A 794 16.28 -32.87 10.51
N VAL A 795 15.63 -33.23 9.40
CA VAL A 795 15.08 -32.29 8.41
C VAL A 795 13.79 -31.66 8.98
N PRO A 796 13.56 -30.36 8.81
CA PRO A 796 12.29 -29.74 9.19
C PRO A 796 11.09 -30.42 8.54
N ALA A 797 10.10 -30.75 9.38
CA ALA A 797 8.96 -31.55 8.96
C ALA A 797 8.04 -30.81 7.97
N SER A 798 7.26 -31.59 7.22
CA SER A 798 6.10 -31.09 6.48
C SER A 798 4.84 -31.62 7.15
N VAL A 799 3.99 -30.71 7.62
CA VAL A 799 2.76 -31.00 8.37
C VAL A 799 1.58 -30.44 7.63
N SER A 800 0.64 -31.27 7.24
CA SER A 800 -0.63 -30.89 6.62
C SER A 800 -1.82 -31.34 7.46
N LEU A 801 -3.00 -30.76 7.19
CA LEU A 801 -4.28 -31.25 7.68
C LEU A 801 -5.00 -32.04 6.59
N VAL A 802 -5.56 -33.20 6.98
CA VAL A 802 -6.36 -34.04 6.10
C VAL A 802 -7.69 -34.38 6.73
N GLN A 803 -8.74 -34.44 5.92
CA GLN A 803 -10.09 -34.87 6.31
C GLN A 803 -10.55 -36.02 5.42
N LEU A 804 -11.34 -36.95 5.96
CA LEU A 804 -12.05 -37.94 5.17
C LEU A 804 -13.28 -37.30 4.52
N LYS A 805 -13.45 -37.50 3.17
CA LYS A 805 -14.63 -37.09 2.40
C LYS A 805 -15.94 -37.69 2.90
#